data_c9641e6ccf24908b551974c6da7695c6
#
_entry.id   c9641e6ccf24908b551974c6da7695c6
#
_cell.length_a   1.000
_cell.length_b   1.000
_cell.length_c   1.000
_cell.angle_alpha   90.00
_cell.angle_beta   90.00
_cell.angle_gamma   90.00
#
_symmetry.space_group_name_H-M   'P 1'
#
loop_
_entity.id
_entity.type
_entity.pdbx_description
1 polymer ?
#
loop_
_entity_poly.entity_id
_entity_poly.type
_entity_poly.pdbx_seq_one_letter_code
_entity_poly.pdbx_strand_id
1 'polypeptide(L)'
;MKRKTFTLTLIAMMLCLPLAAQMSSADMFAHRYGDKWLRLRMHRDHSYTAGVAIKGQSSVGTTQVGDLTALGEQWCLVGTPEAFKMYNRATGKGQALAVSETSEGATATMVKARKATLWTLVDKGGAYAIVPVEGTRLSLNAFGGKGFDLKLYTADDEGGWWSPEAVGRKTVTLSVKVDGKGWEPKPRIAEMNMSVGGMRSSTRITGDLSKQTYYFPEGATRFSLHSITYRGYTFVGFEHGKGNLVASITDAELTDKLHIKAHYAPNDWRTLYYTPDAKGFPYRIPAIATAPNGHIFAISDNRPCYMDIGYGEVDIKCRISTDHGESWSDEFFVADGKGGDTNVMTTGFGDAAIVADSESNRLLVMMVCGRTVCWNGRWTPAKTATDNAVNRVARVYATYNESTRAWEWTEPVEVTNDIYPLFLDAKGQPTVSSLFIGSGKICQSRVVKKGDYYRLYCSVWTRDGGNRVIYSDDFGGSWTVLGTVADRPAPSGDEPKVEELPDGTVVLSSRKGAGRYFNLFTFKDNTFTAGTWGVAASSNDVPDGLSFGANSTNGEIMLVRAIRKADGVKCDLMLQSVPAGNGRRDVAIYYKEMTYNADGTNLYTPITFSQGWAKGIQVSDRGSAYSTMAMQKDGRVGFLYEEEPGGYCIVYAPLTIEEITSGAYAVAP
;
A
#
# COMPACT_ATOMS: atom_id res chain seq x y z
N MET A 1 -16.77 4.28 -58.09
CA MET A 1 -15.70 3.94 -57.15
C MET A 1 -15.00 5.23 -56.73
N LYS A 2 -15.35 5.81 -55.60
CA LYS A 2 -14.70 6.99 -55.02
C LYS A 2 -14.18 6.60 -53.63
N ARG A 3 -12.85 6.56 -53.48
CA ARG A 3 -12.18 6.41 -52.21
C ARG A 3 -12.43 7.70 -51.39
N LYS A 4 -13.05 7.56 -50.19
CA LYS A 4 -13.09 8.63 -49.20
C LYS A 4 -11.90 8.43 -48.25
N THR A 5 -10.97 9.37 -48.30
CA THR A 5 -9.86 9.52 -47.41
C THR A 5 -10.41 10.10 -46.11
N PHE A 6 -10.35 9.34 -45.00
CA PHE A 6 -10.64 9.88 -43.68
C PHE A 6 -9.36 10.50 -43.14
N THR A 7 -9.33 11.80 -43.03
CA THR A 7 -8.28 12.55 -42.33
C THR A 7 -8.60 12.52 -40.85
N LEU A 8 -7.80 11.76 -40.08
CA LEU A 8 -7.84 11.75 -38.64
C LEU A 8 -7.19 13.05 -38.14
N THR A 9 -8.00 13.99 -37.69
CA THR A 9 -7.51 15.19 -36.99
C THR A 9 -7.25 14.80 -35.55
N LEU A 10 -5.97 14.58 -35.24
CA LEU A 10 -5.48 14.39 -33.86
C LEU A 10 -5.58 15.75 -33.17
N ILE A 11 -6.64 15.97 -32.40
CA ILE A 11 -6.72 17.11 -31.48
C ILE A 11 -5.82 16.76 -30.29
N ALA A 12 -4.58 17.26 -30.35
CA ALA A 12 -3.74 17.36 -29.16
C ALA A 12 -4.42 18.35 -28.20
N MET A 13 -5.10 17.83 -27.18
CA MET A 13 -5.39 18.62 -25.97
C MET A 13 -4.06 18.87 -25.28
N MET A 14 -3.34 19.89 -25.71
CA MET A 14 -2.39 20.58 -24.85
C MET A 14 -3.21 21.15 -23.68
N LEU A 15 -3.14 20.51 -22.52
CA LEU A 15 -3.47 21.14 -21.25
C LEU A 15 -2.52 22.33 -21.12
N CYS A 16 -3.01 23.51 -21.50
CA CYS A 16 -2.44 24.78 -21.08
C CYS A 16 -2.61 24.86 -19.56
N LEU A 17 -1.65 24.30 -18.81
CA LEU A 17 -1.38 24.80 -17.47
C LEU A 17 -1.09 26.31 -17.67
N PRO A 18 -1.70 27.23 -16.91
CA PRO A 18 -1.28 28.60 -16.96
C PRO A 18 0.23 28.60 -16.66
N LEU A 19 1.04 29.00 -17.64
CA LEU A 19 2.42 29.35 -17.36
C LEU A 19 2.31 30.40 -16.25
N ALA A 20 2.71 30.04 -15.03
CA ALA A 20 2.95 31.03 -14.00
C ALA A 20 3.89 32.04 -14.65
N ALA A 21 3.48 33.31 -14.71
CA ALA A 21 4.28 34.33 -15.35
C ALA A 21 5.68 34.26 -14.77
N GLN A 22 6.69 34.06 -15.62
CA GLN A 22 8.07 33.90 -15.21
C GLN A 22 8.44 35.08 -14.30
N MET A 23 8.93 34.75 -13.09
CA MET A 23 9.35 35.78 -12.15
C MET A 23 10.53 36.54 -12.73
N SER A 24 10.45 37.87 -12.80
CA SER A 24 11.57 38.68 -13.26
C SER A 24 12.77 38.56 -12.30
N SER A 25 13.98 38.68 -12.78
CA SER A 25 15.16 38.67 -11.92
C SER A 25 15.07 39.72 -10.79
N ALA A 26 14.49 40.89 -11.04
CA ALA A 26 14.30 41.94 -10.02
C ALA A 26 13.36 41.48 -8.87
N ASP A 27 12.36 40.63 -9.18
CA ASP A 27 11.40 40.15 -8.20
C ASP A 27 11.92 39.05 -7.30
N MET A 28 13.08 38.45 -7.61
CA MET A 28 13.67 37.37 -6.83
C MET A 28 14.39 37.85 -5.56
N PHE A 29 14.84 39.10 -5.51
CA PHE A 29 15.73 39.59 -4.48
C PHE A 29 15.04 40.21 -3.30
N ALA A 30 15.57 39.97 -2.11
CA ALA A 30 15.19 40.57 -0.85
C ALA A 30 16.23 41.63 -0.43
N HIS A 31 15.77 42.71 0.21
CA HIS A 31 16.68 43.67 0.83
C HIS A 31 17.30 43.14 2.11
N ARG A 32 16.56 42.31 2.82
CA ARG A 32 17.00 41.67 4.08
C ARG A 32 16.55 40.22 4.14
N TYR A 33 17.25 39.45 4.95
CA TYR A 33 16.85 38.06 5.27
C TYR A 33 15.40 38.00 5.77
N GLY A 34 14.59 37.18 5.10
CA GLY A 34 13.21 36.91 5.48
C GLY A 34 12.16 37.80 4.79
N ASP A 35 12.56 38.83 4.05
CA ASP A 35 11.62 39.71 3.32
C ASP A 35 10.87 38.94 2.20
N LYS A 36 11.57 37.97 1.57
CA LYS A 36 11.05 37.20 0.45
C LYS A 36 11.61 35.77 0.49
N TRP A 37 10.77 34.79 0.17
CA TRP A 37 11.17 33.37 0.09
C TRP A 37 10.83 32.80 -1.28
N LEU A 38 11.72 31.96 -1.80
CA LEU A 38 11.61 31.30 -3.10
C LEU A 38 11.87 29.82 -2.97
N ARG A 39 11.21 29.00 -3.80
CA ARG A 39 11.68 27.66 -4.17
C ARG A 39 12.46 27.75 -5.48
N LEU A 40 13.56 27.06 -5.60
CA LEU A 40 14.37 26.97 -6.81
C LEU A 40 14.11 25.61 -7.45
N ARG A 41 13.13 25.57 -8.38
CA ARG A 41 12.79 24.35 -9.11
C ARG A 41 13.84 24.02 -10.15
N MET A 42 14.17 22.73 -10.32
CA MET A 42 14.99 22.31 -11.45
C MET A 42 14.23 22.61 -12.75
N HIS A 43 14.88 23.31 -13.69
CA HIS A 43 14.20 23.71 -14.93
C HIS A 43 13.78 22.50 -15.79
N ARG A 44 14.67 21.51 -15.93
CA ARG A 44 14.41 20.28 -16.71
C ARG A 44 13.44 19.29 -16.02
N ASP A 45 13.21 19.43 -14.71
CA ASP A 45 12.27 18.59 -13.97
C ASP A 45 11.72 19.33 -12.75
N HIS A 46 10.61 19.99 -12.95
CA HIS A 46 9.93 20.81 -11.93
C HIS A 46 9.45 20.01 -10.69
N SER A 47 9.55 18.68 -10.71
CA SER A 47 9.24 17.87 -9.52
C SER A 47 10.36 17.88 -8.47
N TYR A 48 11.52 18.47 -8.77
CA TYR A 48 12.66 18.61 -7.86
C TYR A 48 13.02 20.07 -7.62
N THR A 49 13.52 20.36 -6.43
CA THR A 49 13.99 21.69 -5.99
C THR A 49 15.32 21.60 -5.24
N ALA A 50 16.06 22.71 -5.23
CA ALA A 50 17.24 22.85 -4.38
C ALA A 50 16.81 22.89 -2.90
N GLY A 51 17.46 22.13 -2.05
CA GLY A 51 17.11 22.05 -0.64
C GLY A 51 18.28 21.72 0.26
N VAL A 52 18.12 22.03 1.53
CA VAL A 52 19.05 21.69 2.62
C VAL A 52 18.42 20.53 3.39
N ALA A 53 19.16 19.45 3.59
CA ALA A 53 18.72 18.34 4.41
C ALA A 53 18.52 18.79 5.86
N ILE A 54 17.36 18.46 6.44
CA ILE A 54 16.96 18.88 7.78
C ILE A 54 17.68 18.03 8.84
N LYS A 55 18.25 18.65 9.84
CA LYS A 55 19.00 18.19 11.01
C LYS A 55 20.52 18.04 10.80
N GLY A 56 21.21 19.13 11.12
CA GLY A 56 22.65 19.10 11.43
C GLY A 56 23.59 18.83 10.26
N GLN A 57 23.07 18.71 9.05
CA GLN A 57 23.87 18.56 7.84
C GLN A 57 23.99 19.91 7.12
N SER A 58 25.20 20.26 6.76
CA SER A 58 25.51 21.43 5.93
C SER A 58 25.36 21.16 4.43
N SER A 59 25.08 19.92 4.03
CA SER A 59 24.94 19.51 2.63
C SER A 59 23.70 20.09 1.98
N VAL A 60 23.83 20.46 0.73
CA VAL A 60 22.74 20.99 -0.10
C VAL A 60 22.59 20.09 -1.32
N GLY A 61 21.39 19.66 -1.59
CA GLY A 61 21.07 18.73 -2.67
C GLY A 61 19.76 19.06 -3.37
N THR A 62 19.31 18.18 -4.24
CA THR A 62 17.97 18.23 -4.82
C THR A 62 17.02 17.30 -4.07
N THR A 63 15.83 17.80 -3.76
CA THR A 63 14.77 17.05 -3.10
C THR A 63 13.52 17.04 -3.99
N GLN A 64 12.73 15.96 -3.90
CA GLN A 64 11.44 15.93 -4.58
C GLN A 64 10.49 16.95 -3.95
N VAL A 65 9.87 17.76 -4.80
CA VAL A 65 8.89 18.74 -4.36
C VAL A 65 7.57 18.04 -4.05
N GLY A 66 7.05 18.28 -2.89
CA GLY A 66 5.78 17.69 -2.48
C GLY A 66 5.35 18.16 -1.11
N ASP A 67 6.28 18.76 -0.39
CA ASP A 67 6.07 19.17 1.00
C ASP A 67 5.99 20.70 1.14
N LEU A 68 4.78 21.22 1.28
CA LEU A 68 4.57 22.64 1.54
C LEU A 68 5.08 23.09 2.92
N THR A 69 5.57 22.17 3.76
CA THR A 69 6.13 22.46 5.08
C THR A 69 7.66 22.57 5.05
N ALA A 70 8.31 22.13 3.98
CA ALA A 70 9.76 22.00 3.90
C ALA A 70 10.47 23.35 3.93
N LEU A 71 10.92 23.76 5.09
CA LEU A 71 11.73 24.99 5.27
C LEU A 71 13.06 24.89 4.53
N GLY A 72 13.62 23.68 4.39
CA GLY A 72 14.86 23.42 3.68
C GLY A 72 14.80 23.72 2.18
N GLU A 73 13.62 23.76 1.58
CA GLU A 73 13.41 24.09 0.16
C GLU A 73 13.25 25.60 -0.08
N GLN A 74 13.23 26.43 0.98
CA GLN A 74 12.92 27.85 0.88
C GLN A 74 14.19 28.70 1.02
N TRP A 75 14.45 29.46 -0.03
CA TRP A 75 15.64 30.31 -0.18
C TRP A 75 15.28 31.79 -0.16
N CYS A 76 16.16 32.59 0.46
CA CYS A 76 16.10 34.04 0.45
C CYS A 76 17.38 34.57 -0.21
N LEU A 77 17.24 35.23 -1.36
CA LEU A 77 18.34 35.82 -2.10
C LEU A 77 18.48 37.28 -1.64
N VAL A 78 19.56 37.61 -0.94
CA VAL A 78 19.80 38.95 -0.39
C VAL A 78 20.88 39.65 -1.14
N GLY A 79 20.54 40.74 -1.85
CA GLY A 79 21.45 41.50 -2.70
C GLY A 79 20.81 41.92 -3.99
N THR A 80 21.58 41.92 -5.09
CA THR A 80 21.13 42.26 -6.46
C THR A 80 21.42 41.07 -7.39
N PRO A 81 20.88 41.08 -8.62
CA PRO A 81 21.17 40.05 -9.61
C PRO A 81 22.67 39.85 -9.87
N GLU A 82 23.46 40.91 -9.76
CA GLU A 82 24.91 40.91 -10.01
C GLU A 82 25.71 40.37 -8.81
N ALA A 83 25.20 40.53 -7.57
CA ALA A 83 25.86 40.06 -6.37
C ALA A 83 24.90 39.83 -5.21
N PHE A 84 24.70 38.56 -4.81
CA PHE A 84 23.80 38.20 -3.71
C PHE A 84 24.32 37.04 -2.88
N LYS A 85 23.78 36.90 -1.67
CA LYS A 85 23.93 35.74 -0.82
C LYS A 85 22.63 34.92 -0.78
N MET A 86 22.77 33.59 -0.73
CA MET A 86 21.67 32.64 -0.65
C MET A 86 21.54 32.14 0.78
N TYR A 87 20.46 32.51 1.44
CA TYR A 87 20.08 32.03 2.75
C TYR A 87 19.01 30.98 2.67
N ASN A 88 19.07 29.97 3.51
CA ASN A 88 18.02 28.95 3.60
C ASN A 88 17.18 29.15 4.87
N ARG A 89 15.87 28.92 4.76
CA ARG A 89 14.92 29.15 5.86
C ARG A 89 15.15 28.19 7.03
N ALA A 90 15.51 26.93 6.76
CA ALA A 90 15.78 25.92 7.79
C ALA A 90 17.06 26.20 8.58
N THR A 91 18.08 26.79 7.95
CA THR A 91 19.37 27.07 8.61
C THR A 91 19.44 28.45 9.25
N GLY A 92 18.49 29.35 8.90
CA GLY A 92 18.38 30.69 9.47
C GLY A 92 19.42 31.69 8.96
N LYS A 93 19.33 32.93 9.47
CA LYS A 93 20.16 34.08 9.02
C LYS A 93 21.65 33.98 9.30
N GLY A 94 22.04 33.04 10.17
CA GLY A 94 23.45 32.87 10.55
C GLY A 94 24.27 32.10 9.50
N GLN A 95 23.63 31.46 8.56
CA GLN A 95 24.26 30.64 7.53
C GLN A 95 23.79 31.04 6.13
N ALA A 96 24.71 30.92 5.16
CA ALA A 96 24.38 31.07 3.75
C ALA A 96 25.22 30.12 2.88
N LEU A 97 24.78 29.91 1.64
CA LEU A 97 25.36 28.95 0.71
C LEU A 97 26.76 29.39 0.26
N ALA A 98 27.67 28.43 0.23
CA ALA A 98 29.05 28.64 -0.28
C ALA A 98 29.55 27.39 -0.99
N VAL A 99 30.56 27.61 -1.83
CA VAL A 99 31.46 26.59 -2.33
C VAL A 99 32.85 26.85 -1.77
N SER A 100 33.61 25.80 -1.52
CA SER A 100 34.98 25.93 -0.97
C SER A 100 35.98 26.50 -1.96
N GLU A 101 35.73 26.28 -3.25
CA GLU A 101 36.55 26.73 -4.39
C GLU A 101 35.68 26.88 -5.63
N THR A 102 36.16 27.59 -6.63
CA THR A 102 35.42 27.83 -7.89
C THR A 102 35.90 26.89 -9.01
N SER A 103 36.08 25.60 -8.67
CA SER A 103 36.44 24.52 -9.58
C SER A 103 35.25 23.61 -9.89
N GLU A 104 35.29 22.90 -11.02
CA GLU A 104 34.30 21.91 -11.38
C GLU A 104 34.27 20.80 -10.34
N GLY A 105 33.03 20.40 -9.95
CA GLY A 105 32.79 19.38 -8.91
C GLY A 105 32.82 19.89 -7.48
N ALA A 106 33.18 21.17 -7.24
CA ALA A 106 33.14 21.76 -5.90
C ALA A 106 31.72 21.70 -5.30
N THR A 107 31.59 21.09 -4.13
CA THR A 107 30.28 20.87 -3.47
C THR A 107 29.81 22.12 -2.74
N ALA A 108 28.52 22.45 -2.92
CA ALA A 108 27.88 23.54 -2.21
C ALA A 108 27.46 23.13 -0.80
N THR A 109 27.74 23.98 0.19
CA THR A 109 27.44 23.74 1.59
C THR A 109 26.95 25.01 2.29
N MET A 110 26.22 24.86 3.41
CA MET A 110 25.84 25.99 4.27
C MET A 110 26.99 26.31 5.23
N VAL A 111 27.46 27.55 5.19
CA VAL A 111 28.55 28.06 6.05
C VAL A 111 28.10 29.30 6.82
N LYS A 112 28.90 29.78 7.79
CA LYS A 112 28.64 31.09 8.45
C LYS A 112 28.47 32.18 7.39
N ALA A 113 27.39 32.96 7.46
CA ALA A 113 26.99 33.91 6.42
C ALA A 113 28.10 34.93 6.00
N ARG A 114 29.03 35.25 6.92
CA ARG A 114 30.22 36.12 6.58
C ARG A 114 31.24 35.47 5.65
N LYS A 115 31.20 34.12 5.56
CA LYS A 115 32.11 33.32 4.72
C LYS A 115 31.44 32.77 3.46
N ALA A 116 30.17 33.15 3.25
CA ALA A 116 29.39 32.65 2.13
C ALA A 116 29.88 33.21 0.79
N THR A 117 29.74 32.40 -0.24
CA THR A 117 30.00 32.79 -1.62
C THR A 117 29.03 33.89 -2.03
N LEU A 118 29.52 34.89 -2.77
CA LEU A 118 28.67 35.81 -3.53
C LEU A 118 28.32 35.18 -4.87
N TRP A 119 27.05 35.23 -5.20
CA TRP A 119 26.50 34.63 -6.42
C TRP A 119 25.97 35.70 -7.37
N THR A 120 25.96 35.43 -8.65
CA THR A 120 25.29 36.23 -9.69
C THR A 120 24.31 35.37 -10.49
N LEU A 121 23.28 35.98 -11.06
CA LEU A 121 22.33 35.32 -11.94
C LEU A 121 22.72 35.47 -13.40
N VAL A 122 22.59 34.39 -14.15
CA VAL A 122 22.69 34.39 -15.62
C VAL A 122 21.37 33.91 -16.18
N ASP A 123 20.70 34.77 -16.98
CA ASP A 123 19.44 34.45 -17.64
C ASP A 123 19.64 33.35 -18.70
N LYS A 124 18.78 32.34 -18.69
CA LYS A 124 18.77 31.21 -19.62
C LYS A 124 17.46 31.09 -20.41
N GLY A 125 16.71 32.19 -20.51
CA GLY A 125 15.50 32.23 -21.33
C GLY A 125 14.30 31.50 -20.72
N GLY A 126 14.03 31.69 -19.44
CA GLY A 126 12.95 31.03 -18.69
C GLY A 126 13.38 30.37 -17.40
N ALA A 127 14.68 30.31 -17.19
CA ALA A 127 15.34 29.85 -15.97
C ALA A 127 16.60 30.67 -15.72
N TYR A 128 17.26 30.43 -14.62
CA TYR A 128 18.46 31.14 -14.23
C TYR A 128 19.58 30.15 -13.83
N ALA A 129 20.79 30.38 -14.33
CA ALA A 129 21.97 29.76 -13.77
C ALA A 129 22.50 30.65 -12.62
N ILE A 130 22.87 30.02 -11.50
CA ILE A 130 23.42 30.68 -10.30
C ILE A 130 24.92 30.44 -10.30
N VAL A 131 25.69 31.49 -10.50
CA VAL A 131 27.14 31.45 -10.77
C VAL A 131 27.90 32.20 -9.67
N PRO A 132 29.06 31.72 -9.17
CA PRO A 132 29.90 32.50 -8.27
C PRO A 132 30.36 33.81 -8.91
N VAL A 133 30.35 34.93 -8.19
CA VAL A 133 30.82 36.24 -8.70
C VAL A 133 32.32 36.20 -9.04
N GLU A 134 33.09 35.48 -8.26
CA GLU A 134 34.54 35.31 -8.52
C GLU A 134 34.76 34.26 -9.61
N GLY A 135 34.44 34.64 -10.78
CA GLY A 135 34.84 34.26 -12.09
C GLY A 135 34.88 32.80 -12.46
N THR A 136 33.82 32.21 -12.91
CA THR A 136 33.90 31.00 -13.74
C THR A 136 32.67 30.88 -14.64
N ARG A 137 32.76 30.04 -15.70
CA ARG A 137 31.56 29.58 -16.45
C ARG A 137 30.84 28.43 -15.75
N LEU A 138 31.01 28.29 -14.41
CA LEU A 138 30.43 27.23 -13.62
C LEU A 138 29.24 27.75 -12.82
N SER A 139 28.16 26.96 -12.77
CA SER A 139 26.96 27.28 -12.03
C SER A 139 26.64 26.20 -10.98
N LEU A 140 25.84 26.57 -10.02
CA LEU A 140 25.24 25.64 -9.06
C LEU A 140 24.36 24.64 -9.81
N ASN A 141 24.74 23.38 -9.81
CA ASN A 141 24.18 22.31 -10.66
C ASN A 141 23.74 21.11 -9.81
N ALA A 142 22.63 20.49 -10.21
CA ALA A 142 22.19 19.20 -9.70
C ALA A 142 23.08 18.08 -10.26
N PHE A 143 24.34 18.07 -9.85
CA PHE A 143 25.40 17.22 -10.38
C PHE A 143 25.09 15.72 -10.16
N GLY A 144 24.92 14.98 -11.24
CA GLY A 144 24.46 13.59 -11.19
C GLY A 144 22.93 13.43 -11.26
N GLY A 145 22.15 14.54 -11.28
CA GLY A 145 20.70 14.55 -11.44
C GLY A 145 19.91 14.61 -10.13
N LYS A 146 18.83 13.83 -10.06
CA LYS A 146 17.87 13.84 -8.95
C LYS A 146 18.46 13.21 -7.67
N GLY A 147 18.27 13.87 -6.52
CA GLY A 147 18.68 13.35 -5.21
C GLY A 147 20.18 13.46 -4.92
N PHE A 148 20.95 14.16 -5.77
CA PHE A 148 22.39 14.34 -5.61
C PHE A 148 22.73 15.71 -5.02
N ASP A 149 23.96 15.81 -4.51
CA ASP A 149 24.50 17.07 -3.99
C ASP A 149 24.56 18.14 -5.07
N LEU A 150 24.34 19.40 -4.68
CA LEU A 150 24.60 20.54 -5.54
C LEU A 150 26.10 20.79 -5.61
N LYS A 151 26.62 20.87 -6.84
CA LYS A 151 28.05 21.13 -7.12
C LYS A 151 28.18 22.16 -8.22
N LEU A 152 29.38 22.68 -8.39
CA LEU A 152 29.66 23.53 -9.53
C LEU A 152 29.90 22.68 -10.79
N TYR A 153 29.19 23.04 -11.86
CA TYR A 153 29.36 22.46 -13.20
C TYR A 153 29.13 23.53 -14.27
N THR A 154 29.42 23.23 -15.54
CA THR A 154 29.27 24.21 -16.60
C THR A 154 27.87 24.86 -16.59
N ALA A 155 27.83 26.20 -16.71
CA ALA A 155 26.60 26.99 -16.70
C ALA A 155 25.70 26.76 -17.94
N ASP A 156 26.20 26.06 -18.94
CA ASP A 156 25.47 25.69 -20.15
C ASP A 156 24.72 24.36 -20.00
N ASP A 157 24.94 23.62 -18.89
CA ASP A 157 24.21 22.41 -18.57
C ASP A 157 22.87 22.74 -17.90
N GLU A 158 21.76 22.20 -18.46
CA GLU A 158 20.40 22.45 -17.95
C GLU A 158 20.17 21.91 -16.53
N GLY A 159 21.02 21.01 -16.01
CA GLY A 159 21.00 20.58 -14.63
C GLY A 159 21.35 21.67 -13.63
N GLY A 160 21.95 22.78 -14.10
CA GLY A 160 22.23 23.98 -13.32
C GLY A 160 21.23 25.14 -13.56
N TRP A 161 20.13 24.89 -14.27
CA TRP A 161 19.13 25.93 -14.52
C TRP A 161 17.96 25.80 -13.55
N TRP A 162 17.63 26.91 -12.92
CA TRP A 162 16.66 26.99 -11.85
C TRP A 162 15.50 27.92 -12.22
N SER A 163 14.29 27.41 -12.06
CA SER A 163 13.04 28.17 -12.22
C SER A 163 12.55 28.61 -10.83
N PRO A 164 12.60 29.91 -10.49
CA PRO A 164 12.19 30.38 -9.18
C PRO A 164 10.67 30.38 -9.07
N GLU A 165 10.16 29.97 -7.90
CA GLU A 165 8.76 30.01 -7.51
C GLU A 165 8.64 30.78 -6.19
N ALA A 166 7.88 31.88 -6.19
CA ALA A 166 7.67 32.65 -4.98
C ALA A 166 6.85 31.87 -3.94
N VAL A 167 7.33 31.86 -2.72
CA VAL A 167 6.58 31.37 -1.56
C VAL A 167 5.73 32.51 -1.03
N GLY A 168 4.41 32.35 -1.13
CA GLY A 168 3.46 33.36 -0.68
C GLY A 168 3.46 33.58 0.84
N ARG A 169 2.79 34.64 1.24
CA ARG A 169 2.64 34.99 2.66
C ARG A 169 1.55 34.20 3.36
N LYS A 170 0.62 33.65 2.61
CA LYS A 170 -0.50 32.87 3.13
C LYS A 170 -0.02 31.53 3.66
N THR A 171 -0.50 31.18 4.83
CA THR A 171 -0.14 29.93 5.52
C THR A 171 -1.36 29.27 6.14
N VAL A 172 -1.34 27.94 6.17
CA VAL A 172 -2.25 27.15 7.00
C VAL A 172 -1.44 26.51 8.10
N THR A 173 -1.82 26.74 9.35
CA THR A 173 -1.26 26.01 10.48
C THR A 173 -2.26 24.96 10.90
N LEU A 174 -1.87 23.70 10.76
CA LEU A 174 -2.63 22.57 11.29
C LEU A 174 -2.12 22.23 12.69
N SER A 175 -3.05 21.96 13.59
CA SER A 175 -2.79 21.33 14.87
C SER A 175 -3.68 20.11 15.03
N VAL A 176 -3.23 19.12 15.80
CA VAL A 176 -4.00 17.92 16.07
C VAL A 176 -4.40 17.91 17.54
N LYS A 177 -5.67 17.64 17.79
CA LYS A 177 -6.23 17.41 19.12
C LYS A 177 -6.74 15.97 19.19
N VAL A 178 -6.29 15.23 20.20
CA VAL A 178 -6.82 13.91 20.53
C VAL A 178 -7.68 14.06 21.77
N ASP A 179 -8.96 13.72 21.63
CA ASP A 179 -9.93 13.72 22.73
C ASP A 179 -9.93 12.36 23.41
N GLY A 180 -9.34 12.28 24.60
CA GLY A 180 -9.21 11.06 25.38
C GLY A 180 -7.79 10.49 25.41
N LYS A 181 -7.63 9.37 26.10
CA LYS A 181 -6.35 8.64 26.23
C LYS A 181 -6.37 7.45 25.26
N GLY A 182 -5.65 7.57 24.15
CA GLY A 182 -5.42 6.45 23.25
C GLY A 182 -4.53 5.37 23.92
N TRP A 183 -4.67 4.16 23.47
CA TRP A 183 -3.85 3.00 23.87
C TRP A 183 -2.59 2.88 22.99
N GLU A 184 -2.66 3.31 21.74
CA GLU A 184 -1.48 3.44 20.90
C GLU A 184 -0.61 4.63 21.33
N PRO A 185 0.71 4.53 21.21
CA PRO A 185 1.56 5.71 21.33
C PRO A 185 1.04 6.76 20.36
N LYS A 186 1.03 8.03 20.78
CA LYS A 186 0.65 9.13 19.88
C LYS A 186 1.30 8.91 18.51
N PRO A 187 0.53 8.89 17.41
CA PRO A 187 1.10 8.60 16.11
C PRO A 187 2.21 9.62 15.83
N ARG A 188 3.38 9.13 15.52
CA ARG A 188 4.52 9.99 15.15
C ARG A 188 4.31 10.64 13.79
N ILE A 189 3.39 10.12 13.00
CA ILE A 189 3.08 10.57 11.65
C ILE A 189 1.58 10.57 11.48
N ALA A 190 1.01 11.74 11.16
CA ALA A 190 -0.34 11.87 10.61
C ALA A 190 -0.20 12.38 9.17
N GLU A 191 -0.92 11.76 8.25
CA GLU A 191 -0.98 12.21 6.86
C GLU A 191 -2.29 12.93 6.61
N MET A 192 -2.20 14.12 5.99
CA MET A 192 -3.33 14.89 5.55
C MET A 192 -3.14 15.26 4.09
N ASN A 193 -4.19 15.18 3.30
CA ASN A 193 -4.16 15.53 1.90
C ASN A 193 -4.61 16.98 1.72
N MET A 194 -3.81 17.76 1.03
CA MET A 194 -4.11 19.15 0.69
C MET A 194 -4.08 19.31 -0.83
N SER A 195 -4.98 20.10 -1.36
CA SER A 195 -4.92 20.53 -2.76
C SER A 195 -4.98 22.03 -2.86
N VAL A 196 -4.14 22.60 -3.72
CA VAL A 196 -4.05 24.03 -3.99
C VAL A 196 -4.04 24.22 -5.50
N GLY A 197 -4.98 24.97 -6.04
CA GLY A 197 -5.03 25.27 -7.48
C GLY A 197 -5.02 24.04 -8.39
N GLY A 198 -5.63 22.91 -7.97
CA GLY A 198 -5.64 21.65 -8.72
C GLY A 198 -4.43 20.73 -8.49
N MET A 199 -3.41 21.17 -7.79
CA MET A 199 -2.30 20.30 -7.37
C MET A 199 -2.65 19.58 -6.06
N ARG A 200 -2.61 18.26 -6.07
CA ARG A 200 -2.75 17.43 -4.87
C ARG A 200 -1.39 17.25 -4.21
N SER A 201 -1.28 17.65 -2.96
CA SER A 201 -0.09 17.44 -2.16
C SER A 201 -0.48 16.66 -0.91
N SER A 202 0.23 15.58 -0.63
CA SER A 202 0.11 14.82 0.60
C SER A 202 1.23 15.25 1.54
N THR A 203 0.91 15.59 2.77
CA THR A 203 1.90 16.05 3.74
C THR A 203 1.82 15.25 5.02
N ARG A 204 2.98 14.82 5.50
CA ARG A 204 3.13 14.13 6.78
C ARG A 204 3.35 15.13 7.91
N ILE A 205 2.53 15.02 8.95
CA ILE A 205 2.78 15.69 10.22
C ILE A 205 3.63 14.75 11.07
N THR A 206 4.88 15.13 11.32
CA THR A 206 5.80 14.36 12.15
C THR A 206 5.92 14.95 13.55
N GLY A 207 6.14 14.10 14.56
CA GLY A 207 6.35 14.52 15.94
C GLY A 207 5.17 14.17 16.83
N ASP A 208 4.91 15.02 17.81
CA ASP A 208 3.86 14.86 18.83
C ASP A 208 2.46 15.32 18.36
N LEU A 209 2.26 15.50 17.08
CA LEU A 209 1.04 16.04 16.47
C LEU A 209 0.67 17.44 16.96
N SER A 210 1.62 18.20 17.50
CA SER A 210 1.30 19.46 18.15
C SER A 210 0.91 20.53 17.11
N LYS A 211 1.77 20.73 16.11
CA LYS A 211 1.58 21.84 15.18
C LYS A 211 2.48 21.78 13.96
N GLN A 212 1.91 22.04 12.77
CA GLN A 212 2.64 22.15 11.51
C GLN A 212 2.12 23.33 10.68
N THR A 213 3.02 24.15 10.15
CA THR A 213 2.65 25.26 9.25
C THR A 213 3.01 24.93 7.81
N TYR A 214 2.06 25.17 6.92
CA TYR A 214 2.16 24.99 5.47
C TYR A 214 2.32 26.33 4.78
N TYR A 215 3.26 26.44 3.85
CA TYR A 215 3.61 27.66 3.11
C TYR A 215 3.22 27.49 1.65
N PHE A 216 2.19 28.20 1.24
CA PHE A 216 1.66 28.11 -0.11
C PHE A 216 2.47 28.92 -1.12
N PRO A 217 2.44 28.56 -2.41
CA PRO A 217 2.94 29.40 -3.49
C PRO A 217 2.26 30.76 -3.50
N GLU A 218 2.96 31.79 -4.01
CA GLU A 218 2.35 33.10 -4.23
C GLU A 218 1.20 32.98 -5.25
N GLY A 219 0.09 33.70 -5.01
CA GLY A 219 -1.10 33.60 -5.85
C GLY A 219 -2.06 32.46 -5.50
N ALA A 220 -1.71 31.55 -4.60
CA ALA A 220 -2.66 30.57 -4.10
C ALA A 220 -3.84 31.27 -3.38
N THR A 221 -5.05 30.93 -3.77
CA THR A 221 -6.28 31.57 -3.25
C THR A 221 -7.18 30.59 -2.52
N ARG A 222 -7.07 29.30 -2.80
CA ARG A 222 -7.96 28.26 -2.26
C ARG A 222 -7.17 27.01 -1.87
N PHE A 223 -7.76 26.20 -1.00
CA PHE A 223 -7.17 24.91 -0.57
C PHE A 223 -8.26 23.91 -0.24
N SER A 224 -7.89 22.64 -0.23
CA SER A 224 -8.71 21.54 0.26
C SER A 224 -7.91 20.71 1.27
N LEU A 225 -8.58 20.21 2.30
CA LEU A 225 -7.99 19.43 3.36
C LEU A 225 -8.89 18.23 3.65
N HIS A 226 -8.32 17.04 3.58
CA HIS A 226 -8.98 15.79 3.85
C HIS A 226 -8.17 14.99 4.86
N SER A 227 -8.85 14.24 5.68
CA SER A 227 -8.23 13.28 6.58
C SER A 227 -9.10 12.05 6.72
N ILE A 228 -8.51 10.99 7.20
CA ILE A 228 -9.18 9.71 7.44
C ILE A 228 -8.89 9.20 8.85
N THR A 229 -9.67 8.23 9.28
CA THR A 229 -9.36 7.38 10.43
C THR A 229 -8.10 6.57 10.15
N TYR A 230 -7.25 6.39 11.15
CA TYR A 230 -6.07 5.55 11.08
C TYR A 230 -5.83 4.84 12.41
N ARG A 231 -4.86 3.92 12.42
CA ARG A 231 -4.58 3.07 13.59
C ARG A 231 -4.52 3.88 14.88
N GLY A 232 -5.27 3.43 15.88
CA GLY A 232 -5.35 4.03 17.22
C GLY A 232 -6.23 5.24 17.33
N TYR A 233 -6.67 5.87 16.20
CA TYR A 233 -7.41 7.12 16.24
C TYR A 233 -8.40 7.26 15.08
N THR A 234 -9.63 7.56 15.43
CA THR A 234 -10.69 7.94 14.49
C THR A 234 -10.69 9.43 14.27
N PHE A 235 -10.65 9.86 13.01
CA PHE A 235 -10.81 11.27 12.66
C PHE A 235 -12.24 11.71 12.93
N VAL A 236 -12.42 12.78 13.72
CA VAL A 236 -13.72 13.30 14.11
C VAL A 236 -14.12 14.50 13.22
N GLY A 237 -13.16 15.31 12.83
CA GLY A 237 -13.41 16.46 11.97
C GLY A 237 -12.40 17.57 12.11
N PHE A 238 -12.46 18.53 11.19
CA PHE A 238 -11.68 19.77 11.25
C PHE A 238 -12.48 20.87 11.93
N GLU A 239 -11.91 21.48 12.95
CA GLU A 239 -12.37 22.75 13.52
C GLU A 239 -11.81 23.88 12.67
N HIS A 240 -12.70 24.53 11.91
CA HIS A 240 -12.41 25.67 11.06
C HIS A 240 -13.37 26.81 11.40
N GLY A 241 -12.85 27.86 12.01
CA GLY A 241 -13.68 28.98 12.51
C GLY A 241 -14.29 28.71 13.88
N LYS A 242 -15.51 29.17 14.13
CA LYS A 242 -16.14 29.07 15.45
C LYS A 242 -16.83 27.70 15.65
N GLY A 243 -16.09 26.70 16.12
CA GLY A 243 -16.67 25.61 16.89
C GLY A 243 -17.36 24.47 16.16
N ASN A 244 -17.59 24.53 14.86
CA ASN A 244 -18.21 23.41 14.13
C ASN A 244 -17.14 22.53 13.49
N LEU A 245 -17.28 21.21 13.69
CA LEU A 245 -16.44 20.22 13.05
C LEU A 245 -17.01 19.89 11.65
N VAL A 246 -16.14 19.86 10.65
CA VAL A 246 -16.46 19.43 9.28
C VAL A 246 -15.60 18.23 8.89
N ALA A 247 -16.18 17.27 8.18
CA ALA A 247 -15.48 16.06 7.77
C ALA A 247 -14.37 16.34 6.73
N SER A 248 -14.50 17.40 5.95
CA SER A 248 -13.50 17.87 4.99
C SER A 248 -13.61 19.37 4.79
N ILE A 249 -12.52 19.98 4.33
CA ILE A 249 -12.51 21.35 3.86
C ILE A 249 -12.25 21.26 2.35
N THR A 250 -13.23 21.68 1.55
CA THR A 250 -13.14 21.57 0.10
C THR A 250 -13.21 22.96 -0.52
N ASP A 251 -12.21 23.28 -1.34
CA ASP A 251 -12.13 24.51 -2.10
C ASP A 251 -12.39 25.78 -1.26
N ALA A 252 -11.84 25.80 -0.04
CA ALA A 252 -11.97 26.92 0.88
C ALA A 252 -11.06 28.08 0.49
N GLU A 253 -11.46 29.31 0.84
CA GLU A 253 -10.62 30.49 0.65
C GLU A 253 -9.39 30.44 1.53
N LEU A 254 -8.22 30.66 0.93
CA LEU A 254 -6.95 30.72 1.63
C LEU A 254 -6.70 32.16 2.11
N THR A 255 -6.91 32.39 3.39
CA THR A 255 -6.64 33.67 4.05
C THR A 255 -5.25 33.69 4.69
N ASP A 256 -4.79 34.88 5.12
CA ASP A 256 -3.53 35.01 5.83
C ASP A 256 -3.60 34.29 7.19
N LYS A 257 -2.59 33.46 7.47
CA LYS A 257 -2.40 32.81 8.78
C LYS A 257 -3.61 32.01 9.28
N LEU A 258 -4.19 31.19 8.43
CA LEU A 258 -5.30 30.33 8.81
C LEU A 258 -4.84 29.24 9.80
N HIS A 259 -5.64 29.03 10.87
CA HIS A 259 -5.43 27.96 11.84
C HIS A 259 -6.57 26.95 11.76
N ILE A 260 -6.22 25.69 11.62
CA ILE A 260 -7.16 24.57 11.59
C ILE A 260 -6.72 23.53 12.62
N LYS A 261 -7.70 22.98 13.33
CA LYS A 261 -7.48 21.93 14.30
C LYS A 261 -8.16 20.65 13.81
N ALA A 262 -7.38 19.59 13.65
CA ALA A 262 -7.91 18.26 13.35
C ALA A 262 -8.18 17.53 14.67
N HIS A 263 -9.42 17.11 14.86
CA HIS A 263 -9.87 16.38 16.05
C HIS A 263 -9.87 14.89 15.78
N TYR A 264 -9.34 14.12 16.72
CA TYR A 264 -9.31 12.67 16.71
C TYR A 264 -9.79 12.12 18.06
N ALA A 265 -10.46 10.98 18.01
CA ALA A 265 -10.82 10.17 19.17
C ALA A 265 -10.06 8.84 19.14
N PRO A 266 -9.71 8.25 20.29
CA PRO A 266 -9.15 6.90 20.30
C PRO A 266 -10.09 5.89 19.63
N ASN A 267 -9.52 4.92 18.92
CA ASN A 267 -10.24 3.79 18.35
C ASN A 267 -9.62 2.47 18.76
N ASP A 268 -10.20 1.36 18.36
CA ASP A 268 -9.79 0.00 18.70
C ASP A 268 -8.90 -0.67 17.64
N TRP A 269 -8.35 0.10 16.68
CA TRP A 269 -7.37 -0.44 15.75
C TRP A 269 -6.02 -0.65 16.45
N ARG A 270 -5.37 -1.79 16.17
CA ARG A 270 -4.17 -2.25 16.87
C ARG A 270 -3.01 -2.49 15.91
N THR A 271 -1.84 -1.94 16.19
CA THR A 271 -0.59 -2.36 15.54
C THR A 271 -0.13 -3.65 16.20
N LEU A 272 -0.31 -4.78 15.53
CA LEU A 272 0.04 -6.10 16.07
C LEU A 272 1.52 -6.41 15.90
N TYR A 273 2.08 -6.06 14.75
CA TYR A 273 3.49 -6.29 14.47
C TYR A 273 4.09 -4.97 13.99
N TYR A 274 5.07 -4.52 14.73
CA TYR A 274 5.73 -3.24 14.49
C TYR A 274 7.16 -3.46 14.03
N THR A 275 7.50 -2.97 12.84
CA THR A 275 8.88 -2.90 12.36
C THR A 275 9.47 -1.57 12.86
N PRO A 276 10.34 -1.56 13.86
CA PRO A 276 10.95 -0.34 14.34
C PRO A 276 11.91 0.25 13.31
N ASP A 277 12.04 1.59 13.32
CA ASP A 277 12.84 2.36 12.39
C ASP A 277 14.21 1.71 12.10
N ALA A 278 14.40 1.22 10.89
CA ALA A 278 15.65 0.75 10.27
C ALA A 278 16.49 -0.31 11.02
N LYS A 279 16.00 -0.88 12.13
CA LYS A 279 16.74 -1.89 12.93
C LYS A 279 15.95 -3.13 13.29
N GLY A 280 14.67 -3.18 12.98
CA GLY A 280 13.83 -4.35 13.21
C GLY A 280 13.66 -5.19 11.94
N PHE A 281 13.35 -6.47 12.12
CA PHE A 281 13.06 -7.36 11.01
C PHE A 281 11.67 -7.06 10.45
N PRO A 282 11.51 -6.94 9.12
CA PRO A 282 10.23 -6.60 8.52
C PRO A 282 9.15 -7.66 8.80
N TYR A 283 7.95 -7.20 9.10
CA TYR A 283 6.74 -8.04 9.10
C TYR A 283 5.99 -7.83 7.80
N ARG A 284 5.58 -8.92 7.17
CA ARG A 284 4.91 -8.93 5.86
C ARG A 284 3.81 -9.98 5.79
N ILE A 285 3.00 -9.94 4.76
CA ILE A 285 2.07 -11.00 4.34
C ILE A 285 1.11 -11.41 5.47
N PRO A 286 0.11 -10.59 5.79
CA PRO A 286 -0.83 -10.89 6.86
C PRO A 286 -1.79 -12.03 6.50
N ALA A 287 -2.12 -12.86 7.49
CA ALA A 287 -3.20 -13.85 7.44
C ALA A 287 -4.03 -13.80 8.72
N ILE A 288 -5.35 -13.95 8.62
CA ILE A 288 -6.26 -13.87 9.76
C ILE A 288 -7.33 -14.95 9.68
N ALA A 289 -7.69 -15.53 10.83
CA ALA A 289 -8.82 -16.45 10.98
C ALA A 289 -9.52 -16.24 12.32
N THR A 290 -10.79 -16.59 12.38
CA THR A 290 -11.60 -16.60 13.61
C THR A 290 -12.14 -18.00 13.85
N ALA A 291 -11.84 -18.60 15.01
CA ALA A 291 -12.33 -19.89 15.41
C ALA A 291 -13.76 -19.83 15.96
N PRO A 292 -14.49 -20.98 16.05
CA PRO A 292 -15.83 -21.05 16.61
C PRO A 292 -15.95 -20.53 18.05
N ASN A 293 -14.90 -20.68 18.87
CA ASN A 293 -14.84 -20.14 20.22
C ASN A 293 -14.61 -18.61 20.29
N GLY A 294 -14.53 -17.94 19.14
CA GLY A 294 -14.34 -16.50 19.04
C GLY A 294 -12.89 -16.03 19.08
N HIS A 295 -11.94 -16.94 19.25
CA HIS A 295 -10.52 -16.59 19.23
C HIS A 295 -10.08 -16.18 17.83
N ILE A 296 -9.30 -15.10 17.73
CA ILE A 296 -8.80 -14.53 16.48
C ILE A 296 -7.31 -14.81 16.39
N PHE A 297 -6.84 -15.24 15.22
CA PHE A 297 -5.45 -15.52 14.91
C PHE A 297 -4.96 -14.53 13.88
N ALA A 298 -3.96 -13.76 14.23
CA ALA A 298 -3.25 -12.88 13.31
C ALA A 298 -1.87 -13.46 13.04
N ILE A 299 -1.58 -13.76 11.78
CA ILE A 299 -0.32 -14.36 11.33
C ILE A 299 0.41 -13.36 10.43
N SER A 300 1.74 -13.38 10.48
CA SER A 300 2.59 -12.57 9.62
C SER A 300 3.92 -13.29 9.36
N ASP A 301 4.49 -13.12 8.17
CA ASP A 301 5.91 -13.36 7.95
C ASP A 301 6.70 -12.42 8.86
N ASN A 302 7.76 -12.93 9.48
CA ASN A 302 8.85 -12.15 10.05
C ASN A 302 10.12 -12.45 9.25
N ARG A 303 10.84 -11.43 8.81
CA ARG A 303 11.91 -11.57 7.80
C ARG A 303 13.28 -11.15 8.33
N PRO A 304 13.96 -11.98 9.15
CA PRO A 304 15.33 -11.71 9.60
C PRO A 304 16.30 -11.41 8.47
N CYS A 305 16.08 -11.97 7.28
CA CYS A 305 16.88 -11.69 6.10
C CYS A 305 16.64 -10.30 5.47
N TYR A 306 15.70 -9.52 5.95
CA TYR A 306 15.27 -8.20 5.40
C TYR A 306 14.72 -8.22 3.96
N MET A 307 14.66 -9.38 3.36
CA MET A 307 14.27 -9.58 1.95
C MET A 307 13.01 -10.46 1.86
N ASP A 308 12.67 -10.86 0.67
CA ASP A 308 11.57 -11.76 0.39
C ASP A 308 11.95 -13.23 0.64
N ILE A 309 10.97 -14.12 0.64
CA ILE A 309 11.19 -15.55 0.66
C ILE A 309 12.16 -15.95 -0.45
N GLY A 310 13.13 -16.82 -0.11
CA GLY A 310 14.18 -17.22 -1.04
C GLY A 310 15.46 -16.40 -0.96
N TYR A 311 15.56 -15.49 0.00
CA TYR A 311 16.79 -14.73 0.25
C TYR A 311 17.48 -15.05 1.58
N GLY A 312 16.85 -15.86 2.41
CA GLY A 312 17.38 -16.26 3.71
C GLY A 312 16.27 -16.66 4.68
N GLU A 313 16.52 -16.44 5.95
CA GLU A 313 15.59 -16.76 7.03
C GLU A 313 14.30 -15.92 6.96
N VAL A 314 13.19 -16.61 6.94
CA VAL A 314 11.84 -16.06 7.08
C VAL A 314 11.06 -16.99 8.01
N ASP A 315 10.32 -16.40 8.94
CA ASP A 315 9.53 -17.10 9.95
C ASP A 315 8.06 -16.84 9.77
N ILE A 316 7.22 -17.72 10.30
CA ILE A 316 5.80 -17.45 10.50
C ILE A 316 5.53 -17.23 11.98
N LYS A 317 5.04 -16.03 12.32
CA LYS A 317 4.66 -15.66 13.68
C LYS A 317 3.16 -15.48 13.82
N CYS A 318 2.64 -15.72 15.01
CA CYS A 318 1.22 -15.57 15.35
C CYS A 318 1.03 -14.79 16.64
N ARG A 319 -0.08 -14.05 16.72
CA ARG A 319 -0.69 -13.53 17.94
C ARG A 319 -2.14 -13.98 18.01
N ILE A 320 -2.64 -14.20 19.22
CA ILE A 320 -4.02 -14.65 19.46
C ILE A 320 -4.74 -13.61 20.30
N SER A 321 -5.96 -13.27 19.91
CA SER A 321 -6.92 -12.55 20.73
C SER A 321 -8.04 -13.49 21.17
N THR A 322 -8.45 -13.40 22.43
CA THR A 322 -9.56 -14.15 23.03
C THR A 322 -10.76 -13.26 23.40
N ASP A 323 -10.68 -11.98 23.08
CA ASP A 323 -11.60 -10.91 23.47
C ASP A 323 -11.99 -10.00 22.30
N HIS A 324 -12.21 -10.60 21.11
CA HIS A 324 -12.63 -9.90 19.88
C HIS A 324 -11.66 -8.81 19.39
N GLY A 325 -10.37 -8.96 19.67
CA GLY A 325 -9.32 -8.06 19.20
C GLY A 325 -9.01 -6.90 20.15
N GLU A 326 -9.60 -6.87 21.36
CA GLU A 326 -9.30 -5.84 22.36
C GLU A 326 -7.90 -6.00 22.92
N SER A 327 -7.48 -7.23 23.18
CA SER A 327 -6.11 -7.56 23.59
C SER A 327 -5.54 -8.73 22.78
N TRP A 328 -4.23 -8.83 22.75
CA TRP A 328 -3.49 -9.81 21.97
C TRP A 328 -2.35 -10.42 22.80
N SER A 329 -2.11 -11.71 22.60
CA SER A 329 -0.97 -12.40 23.20
C SER A 329 0.37 -11.81 22.73
N ASP A 330 1.45 -12.16 23.41
CA ASP A 330 2.77 -12.02 22.82
C ASP A 330 2.87 -12.85 21.53
N GLU A 331 3.78 -12.47 20.64
CA GLU A 331 4.02 -13.22 19.42
C GLU A 331 4.77 -14.52 19.71
N PHE A 332 4.45 -15.56 18.93
CA PHE A 332 5.15 -16.84 18.99
C PHE A 332 5.34 -17.39 17.56
N PHE A 333 6.26 -18.35 17.44
CA PHE A 333 6.53 -19.01 16.17
C PHE A 333 5.48 -20.07 15.85
N VAL A 334 4.86 -19.99 14.68
CA VAL A 334 4.12 -21.09 14.04
C VAL A 334 5.09 -21.96 13.24
N ALA A 335 6.09 -21.33 12.62
CA ALA A 335 7.18 -21.99 11.93
C ALA A 335 8.42 -21.11 12.02
N ASP A 336 9.54 -21.69 12.48
CA ASP A 336 10.79 -21.00 12.76
C ASP A 336 11.82 -21.38 11.67
N GLY A 337 12.10 -20.43 10.75
CA GLY A 337 13.12 -20.55 9.71
C GLY A 337 14.52 -20.50 10.29
N LYS A 338 15.47 -21.16 9.64
CA LYS A 338 16.87 -21.21 10.09
C LYS A 338 17.85 -20.54 9.12
N GLY A 339 17.35 -20.12 7.98
CA GLY A 339 18.22 -19.60 6.91
C GLY A 339 19.19 -20.66 6.40
N GLY A 340 20.37 -20.19 5.98
CA GLY A 340 21.44 -21.05 5.50
C GLY A 340 21.31 -21.40 4.02
N ASP A 341 22.23 -22.24 3.56
CA ASP A 341 22.45 -22.54 2.14
C ASP A 341 21.89 -23.91 1.71
N THR A 342 21.25 -24.60 2.64
CA THR A 342 20.63 -25.91 2.41
C THR A 342 19.19 -25.73 1.94
N ASN A 343 18.78 -26.46 0.89
CA ASN A 343 17.40 -26.45 0.44
C ASN A 343 16.55 -27.49 1.21
N VAL A 344 16.33 -27.21 2.48
CA VAL A 344 15.45 -28.02 3.36
C VAL A 344 14.25 -27.17 3.78
N MET A 345 13.19 -27.81 4.28
CA MET A 345 11.97 -27.13 4.73
C MET A 345 12.27 -25.93 5.64
N THR A 346 13.17 -26.10 6.60
CA THR A 346 13.52 -25.10 7.60
C THR A 346 14.44 -23.98 7.10
N THR A 347 14.79 -23.94 5.81
CA THR A 347 15.53 -22.79 5.25
C THR A 347 14.74 -21.48 5.39
N GLY A 348 13.41 -21.54 5.22
CA GLY A 348 12.51 -20.42 5.48
C GLY A 348 11.07 -20.86 5.30
N PHE A 349 10.15 -20.11 5.91
CA PHE A 349 8.70 -20.29 5.80
C PHE A 349 8.04 -18.95 5.49
N GLY A 350 7.04 -18.93 4.61
CA GLY A 350 6.36 -17.68 4.31
C GLY A 350 5.07 -17.86 3.52
N ASP A 351 4.43 -16.73 3.22
CA ASP A 351 3.17 -16.67 2.49
C ASP A 351 2.10 -17.58 3.10
N ALA A 352 1.90 -17.49 4.41
CA ALA A 352 0.96 -18.34 5.13
C ALA A 352 -0.49 -18.05 4.72
N ALA A 353 -1.27 -19.12 4.56
CA ALA A 353 -2.73 -19.10 4.44
C ALA A 353 -3.33 -19.92 5.59
N ILE A 354 -4.36 -19.36 6.24
CA ILE A 354 -4.97 -19.96 7.43
C ILE A 354 -6.47 -20.21 7.23
N VAL A 355 -6.97 -21.26 7.87
CA VAL A 355 -8.40 -21.51 8.09
C VAL A 355 -8.65 -22.03 9.49
N ALA A 356 -9.73 -21.56 10.10
CA ALA A 356 -10.33 -22.18 11.26
C ALA A 356 -11.51 -23.03 10.81
N ASP A 357 -11.63 -24.24 11.30
CA ASP A 357 -12.80 -25.08 11.04
C ASP A 357 -14.04 -24.44 11.65
N SER A 358 -15.11 -24.37 10.89
CA SER A 358 -16.36 -23.70 11.31
C SER A 358 -17.13 -24.44 12.42
N GLU A 359 -16.88 -25.72 12.61
CA GLU A 359 -17.61 -26.58 13.55
C GLU A 359 -16.75 -27.08 14.72
N SER A 360 -15.42 -27.03 14.61
CA SER A 360 -14.51 -27.43 15.67
C SER A 360 -13.44 -26.36 15.94
N ASN A 361 -12.89 -26.35 17.13
CA ASN A 361 -11.76 -25.48 17.48
C ASN A 361 -10.45 -26.07 16.95
N ARG A 362 -10.33 -26.16 15.63
CA ARG A 362 -9.16 -26.66 14.90
C ARG A 362 -8.73 -25.67 13.82
N LEU A 363 -7.44 -25.53 13.61
CA LEU A 363 -6.84 -24.66 12.60
C LEU A 363 -5.96 -25.47 11.65
N LEU A 364 -5.87 -25.00 10.41
CA LEU A 364 -4.88 -25.40 9.44
C LEU A 364 -4.16 -24.13 8.93
N VAL A 365 -2.84 -24.18 8.91
CA VAL A 365 -1.97 -23.19 8.24
C VAL A 365 -1.20 -23.91 7.16
N MET A 366 -1.29 -23.44 5.91
CA MET A 366 -0.47 -23.87 4.79
C MET A 366 0.51 -22.75 4.44
N MET A 367 1.73 -23.08 4.05
CA MET A 367 2.76 -22.09 3.74
C MET A 367 3.78 -22.65 2.75
N VAL A 368 4.44 -21.78 2.01
CA VAL A 368 5.63 -22.17 1.25
C VAL A 368 6.82 -22.26 2.19
N CYS A 369 7.79 -23.08 1.82
CA CYS A 369 9.00 -23.25 2.61
C CYS A 369 10.22 -23.61 1.74
N GLY A 370 11.39 -23.71 2.37
CA GLY A 370 12.65 -23.97 1.69
C GLY A 370 13.18 -22.70 0.99
N ARG A 371 13.76 -22.86 -0.21
CA ARG A 371 14.29 -21.75 -1.02
C ARG A 371 13.25 -21.10 -1.91
N THR A 372 12.05 -21.62 -1.98
CA THR A 372 10.92 -21.15 -2.80
C THR A 372 11.21 -21.06 -4.31
N VAL A 373 10.32 -20.38 -5.04
CA VAL A 373 10.42 -20.23 -6.51
C VAL A 373 11.54 -19.29 -6.95
N CYS A 374 12.08 -18.51 -6.02
CA CYS A 374 13.12 -17.51 -6.29
C CYS A 374 14.22 -17.65 -5.21
N TRP A 375 15.46 -17.79 -5.64
CA TRP A 375 16.62 -17.80 -4.75
C TRP A 375 17.64 -16.74 -5.17
N ASN A 376 17.95 -15.82 -4.27
CA ASN A 376 18.87 -14.71 -4.53
C ASN A 376 18.53 -13.94 -5.82
N GLY A 377 17.24 -13.64 -6.04
CA GLY A 377 16.76 -12.89 -7.20
C GLY A 377 16.70 -13.68 -8.50
N ARG A 378 16.95 -14.99 -8.47
CA ARG A 378 16.91 -15.85 -9.65
C ARG A 378 15.79 -16.87 -9.54
N TRP A 379 14.97 -16.96 -10.57
CA TRP A 379 13.96 -18.01 -10.69
C TRP A 379 14.64 -19.38 -10.78
N THR A 380 14.26 -20.25 -9.90
CA THR A 380 14.76 -21.63 -9.86
C THR A 380 13.61 -22.58 -10.17
N PRO A 381 13.66 -23.33 -11.30
CA PRO A 381 12.63 -24.31 -11.58
C PRO A 381 12.71 -25.46 -10.58
N ALA A 382 11.56 -25.91 -10.11
CA ALA A 382 11.46 -27.23 -9.47
C ALA A 382 11.75 -28.29 -10.53
N LYS A 383 12.68 -29.19 -10.27
CA LYS A 383 13.11 -30.17 -11.27
C LYS A 383 12.11 -31.29 -11.48
N THR A 384 11.39 -31.69 -10.43
CA THR A 384 10.32 -32.69 -10.50
C THR A 384 9.32 -32.50 -9.36
N ALA A 385 8.17 -33.17 -9.48
CA ALA A 385 7.14 -33.18 -8.47
C ALA A 385 7.56 -33.81 -7.12
N THR A 386 8.63 -34.58 -7.09
CA THR A 386 8.96 -35.46 -5.95
C THR A 386 10.36 -35.27 -5.40
N ASP A 387 11.32 -34.78 -6.21
CA ASP A 387 12.71 -34.72 -5.79
C ASP A 387 13.28 -33.31 -5.91
N ASN A 388 13.92 -32.82 -4.83
CA ASN A 388 14.70 -31.57 -4.81
C ASN A 388 13.94 -30.34 -5.30
N ALA A 389 12.62 -30.27 -5.09
CA ALA A 389 11.89 -29.03 -5.33
C ALA A 389 12.57 -27.90 -4.56
N VAL A 390 12.97 -26.86 -5.29
CA VAL A 390 13.55 -25.67 -4.66
C VAL A 390 12.50 -24.97 -3.83
N ASN A 391 11.27 -25.09 -4.27
CA ASN A 391 10.07 -24.56 -3.67
C ASN A 391 9.30 -25.73 -3.01
N ARG A 392 9.12 -25.62 -1.74
CA ARG A 392 8.50 -26.65 -0.88
C ARG A 392 7.22 -26.10 -0.26
N VAL A 393 6.36 -27.00 0.22
CA VAL A 393 5.12 -26.67 0.91
C VAL A 393 5.11 -27.35 2.27
N ALA A 394 4.68 -26.61 3.29
CA ALA A 394 4.49 -27.14 4.64
C ALA A 394 3.10 -26.82 5.17
N ARG A 395 2.68 -27.59 6.17
CA ARG A 395 1.46 -27.35 6.95
C ARG A 395 1.72 -27.43 8.46
N VAL A 396 0.88 -26.72 9.21
CA VAL A 396 0.79 -26.77 10.66
C VAL A 396 -0.68 -26.91 11.05
N TYR A 397 -0.98 -27.71 12.04
CA TYR A 397 -2.28 -27.78 12.69
C TYR A 397 -2.21 -27.14 14.07
N ALA A 398 -3.34 -26.59 14.51
CA ALA A 398 -3.55 -26.29 15.93
C ALA A 398 -4.94 -26.77 16.37
N THR A 399 -5.04 -27.21 17.61
CA THR A 399 -6.29 -27.67 18.22
C THR A 399 -6.44 -27.03 19.59
N TYR A 400 -7.63 -26.56 19.91
CA TYR A 400 -7.89 -25.98 21.22
C TYR A 400 -8.14 -27.10 22.24
N ASN A 401 -7.37 -27.08 23.31
CA ASN A 401 -7.54 -27.98 24.44
C ASN A 401 -8.43 -27.31 25.49
N GLU A 402 -9.65 -27.80 25.65
CA GLU A 402 -10.64 -27.25 26.58
C GLU A 402 -10.18 -27.37 28.06
N SER A 403 -9.38 -28.38 28.37
CA SER A 403 -8.90 -28.63 29.75
C SER A 403 -7.83 -27.61 30.15
N THR A 404 -6.89 -27.33 29.26
CA THR A 404 -5.80 -26.34 29.49
C THR A 404 -6.19 -24.95 29.09
N ARG A 405 -7.28 -24.79 28.33
CA ARG A 405 -7.72 -23.53 27.72
C ARG A 405 -6.63 -22.89 26.83
N ALA A 406 -5.89 -23.72 26.13
CA ALA A 406 -4.78 -23.31 25.28
C ALA A 406 -4.86 -23.95 23.88
N TRP A 407 -4.26 -23.30 22.91
CA TRP A 407 -4.08 -23.86 21.57
C TRP A 407 -2.79 -24.66 21.53
N GLU A 408 -2.89 -25.92 21.12
CA GLU A 408 -1.79 -26.84 20.92
C GLU A 408 -1.43 -26.89 19.45
N TRP A 409 -0.20 -26.50 19.12
CA TRP A 409 0.30 -26.41 17.75
C TRP A 409 1.20 -27.61 17.44
N THR A 410 1.06 -28.17 16.26
CA THR A 410 1.99 -29.20 15.77
C THR A 410 3.26 -28.51 15.25
N GLU A 411 4.35 -29.27 15.19
CA GLU A 411 5.49 -28.85 14.38
C GLU A 411 5.13 -28.77 12.91
N PRO A 412 5.82 -27.93 12.12
CA PRO A 412 5.65 -27.88 10.67
C PRO A 412 5.95 -29.23 10.02
N VAL A 413 5.07 -29.66 9.13
CA VAL A 413 5.22 -30.90 8.35
C VAL A 413 5.30 -30.56 6.87
N GLU A 414 6.36 -31.05 6.20
CA GLU A 414 6.51 -30.90 4.76
C GLU A 414 5.47 -31.76 4.01
N VAL A 415 4.73 -31.15 3.09
CA VAL A 415 3.70 -31.79 2.24
C VAL A 415 3.97 -31.61 0.76
N THR A 416 5.20 -31.31 0.38
CA THR A 416 5.62 -31.11 -1.01
C THR A 416 5.23 -32.30 -1.89
N ASN A 417 5.43 -33.52 -1.38
CA ASN A 417 5.12 -34.76 -2.09
C ASN A 417 3.61 -35.07 -2.18
N ASP A 418 2.77 -34.39 -1.42
CA ASP A 418 1.32 -34.51 -1.49
C ASP A 418 0.71 -33.49 -2.46
N ILE A 419 1.40 -32.38 -2.70
CA ILE A 419 0.88 -31.25 -3.50
C ILE A 419 1.36 -31.32 -4.96
N TYR A 420 2.67 -31.49 -5.22
CA TYR A 420 3.18 -31.48 -6.60
C TYR A 420 2.62 -32.59 -7.50
N PRO A 421 2.40 -33.84 -7.01
CA PRO A 421 1.79 -34.90 -7.83
C PRO A 421 0.38 -34.59 -8.32
N LEU A 422 -0.34 -33.64 -7.72
CA LEU A 422 -1.65 -33.17 -8.19
C LEU A 422 -1.58 -32.55 -9.58
N PHE A 423 -0.40 -32.09 -10.01
CA PHE A 423 -0.17 -31.37 -11.25
C PHE A 423 0.59 -32.20 -12.31
N LEU A 424 0.52 -33.53 -12.21
CA LEU A 424 1.03 -34.43 -13.23
C LEU A 424 -0.02 -34.62 -14.33
N ASP A 425 0.41 -34.65 -15.60
CA ASP A 425 -0.45 -35.00 -16.72
C ASP A 425 -0.73 -36.52 -16.77
N ALA A 426 -1.55 -36.93 -17.70
CA ALA A 426 -1.89 -38.36 -17.89
C ALA A 426 -0.68 -39.26 -18.23
N LYS A 427 0.48 -38.68 -18.59
CA LYS A 427 1.74 -39.39 -18.85
C LYS A 427 2.69 -39.31 -17.66
N GLY A 428 2.24 -38.75 -16.52
CA GLY A 428 3.05 -38.55 -15.31
C GLY A 428 4.07 -37.42 -15.45
N GLN A 429 3.91 -36.51 -16.41
CA GLN A 429 4.82 -35.37 -16.56
C GLN A 429 4.32 -34.16 -15.78
N PRO A 430 5.20 -33.41 -15.11
CA PRO A 430 4.84 -32.18 -14.41
C PRO A 430 4.26 -31.13 -15.37
N THR A 431 3.11 -30.56 -15.00
CA THR A 431 2.49 -29.43 -15.73
C THR A 431 2.80 -28.08 -15.10
N VAL A 432 3.49 -28.07 -13.96
CA VAL A 432 3.96 -26.87 -13.26
C VAL A 432 5.42 -27.06 -12.82
N SER A 433 6.23 -26.02 -12.92
CA SER A 433 7.65 -26.07 -12.56
C SER A 433 7.93 -25.53 -11.16
N SER A 434 7.02 -24.77 -10.58
CA SER A 434 7.04 -24.35 -9.18
C SER A 434 5.69 -23.73 -8.79
N LEU A 435 5.41 -23.64 -7.51
CA LEU A 435 4.15 -23.12 -7.00
C LEU A 435 4.35 -22.42 -5.64
N PHE A 436 3.38 -21.60 -5.26
CA PHE A 436 3.21 -21.15 -3.87
C PHE A 436 1.71 -21.04 -3.51
N ILE A 437 1.45 -21.11 -2.20
CA ILE A 437 0.11 -21.01 -1.64
C ILE A 437 -0.35 -19.54 -1.73
N GLY A 438 -1.61 -19.32 -2.09
CA GLY A 438 -2.21 -17.99 -2.03
C GLY A 438 -2.36 -17.55 -0.57
N SER A 439 -1.48 -16.64 -0.13
CA SER A 439 -1.40 -16.18 1.27
C SER A 439 -2.71 -15.58 1.78
N GLY A 440 -2.90 -15.56 3.10
CA GLY A 440 -4.05 -14.96 3.79
C GLY A 440 -5.07 -16.01 4.21
N LYS A 441 -6.08 -16.30 3.39
CA LYS A 441 -7.19 -17.17 3.76
C LYS A 441 -7.24 -18.45 2.90
N ILE A 442 -7.46 -19.59 3.54
CA ILE A 442 -8.03 -20.79 2.92
C ILE A 442 -9.55 -20.68 3.11
N CYS A 443 -10.33 -20.81 2.04
CA CYS A 443 -11.79 -20.76 2.13
C CYS A 443 -12.36 -22.09 2.57
N GLN A 444 -13.13 -22.12 3.63
CA GLN A 444 -13.95 -23.27 4.00
C GLN A 444 -15.34 -23.14 3.37
N SER A 445 -15.80 -24.19 2.71
CA SER A 445 -17.14 -24.25 2.13
C SER A 445 -18.22 -24.08 3.20
N ARG A 446 -19.32 -23.45 2.80
CA ARG A 446 -20.55 -23.38 3.60
C ARG A 446 -21.60 -24.37 3.09
N VAL A 447 -21.33 -25.00 1.96
CA VAL A 447 -22.29 -25.80 1.20
C VAL A 447 -21.84 -27.26 1.11
N VAL A 448 -20.57 -27.49 0.82
CA VAL A 448 -20.04 -28.85 0.56
C VAL A 448 -19.44 -29.42 1.83
N LYS A 449 -20.14 -30.40 2.44
CA LYS A 449 -19.64 -31.16 3.59
C LYS A 449 -19.39 -32.60 3.19
N LYS A 450 -18.22 -33.13 3.51
CA LYS A 450 -17.83 -34.53 3.27
C LYS A 450 -17.30 -35.14 4.58
N GLY A 451 -17.96 -36.18 5.05
CA GLY A 451 -17.63 -36.74 6.36
C GLY A 451 -17.78 -35.71 7.48
N ASP A 452 -16.73 -35.54 8.24
CA ASP A 452 -16.73 -34.66 9.42
C ASP A 452 -16.43 -33.20 9.10
N TYR A 453 -15.97 -32.89 7.88
CA TYR A 453 -15.49 -31.53 7.53
C TYR A 453 -16.21 -30.92 6.35
N TYR A 454 -16.40 -29.61 6.40
CA TYR A 454 -16.68 -28.82 5.22
C TYR A 454 -15.43 -28.74 4.33
N ARG A 455 -15.63 -28.84 3.01
CA ARG A 455 -14.55 -28.77 2.02
C ARG A 455 -13.73 -27.49 2.19
N LEU A 456 -12.42 -27.62 2.09
CA LEU A 456 -11.51 -26.49 2.00
C LEU A 456 -11.16 -26.21 0.55
N TYR A 457 -11.11 -24.94 0.16
CA TYR A 457 -10.57 -24.49 -1.10
C TYR A 457 -9.31 -23.65 -0.84
N CYS A 458 -8.18 -24.08 -1.40
CA CYS A 458 -6.92 -23.38 -1.30
C CYS A 458 -6.47 -22.94 -2.68
N SER A 459 -6.20 -21.66 -2.83
CA SER A 459 -5.70 -21.11 -4.08
C SER A 459 -4.18 -21.28 -4.17
N VAL A 460 -3.67 -21.55 -5.38
CA VAL A 460 -2.26 -21.82 -5.65
C VAL A 460 -1.83 -21.06 -6.90
N TRP A 461 -0.74 -20.31 -6.81
CA TRP A 461 -0.05 -19.80 -7.98
C TRP A 461 0.91 -20.85 -8.53
N THR A 462 0.96 -20.98 -9.86
CA THR A 462 1.90 -21.89 -10.55
C THR A 462 2.66 -21.15 -11.62
N ARG A 463 3.96 -21.33 -11.68
CA ARG A 463 4.85 -20.57 -12.57
C ARG A 463 4.46 -20.63 -14.03
N ASP A 464 4.18 -21.82 -14.55
CA ASP A 464 3.98 -22.02 -15.99
C ASP A 464 2.51 -22.12 -16.38
N GLY A 465 1.60 -21.84 -15.49
CA GLY A 465 0.19 -22.04 -15.74
C GLY A 465 -0.74 -21.03 -15.08
N GLY A 466 -0.22 -20.01 -14.43
CA GLY A 466 -1.03 -19.08 -13.64
C GLY A 466 -1.67 -19.76 -12.43
N ASN A 467 -2.85 -19.31 -12.07
CA ASN A 467 -3.47 -19.78 -10.84
C ASN A 467 -4.25 -21.09 -11.01
N ARG A 468 -4.30 -21.81 -9.89
CA ARG A 468 -5.07 -23.04 -9.70
C ARG A 468 -5.83 -22.93 -8.39
N VAL A 469 -6.82 -23.81 -8.21
CA VAL A 469 -7.45 -24.07 -6.92
C VAL A 469 -7.37 -25.55 -6.64
N ILE A 470 -6.99 -25.90 -5.43
CA ILE A 470 -7.05 -27.26 -4.90
C ILE A 470 -8.08 -27.30 -3.76
N TYR A 471 -8.68 -28.45 -3.55
CA TYR A 471 -9.63 -28.64 -2.46
C TYR A 471 -9.29 -29.87 -1.61
N SER A 472 -9.75 -29.84 -0.36
CA SER A 472 -9.61 -30.93 0.60
C SER A 472 -10.96 -31.20 1.27
N ASP A 473 -11.31 -32.47 1.39
CA ASP A 473 -12.51 -32.97 2.08
C ASP A 473 -12.20 -33.56 3.47
N ASP A 474 -10.93 -33.53 3.91
CA ASP A 474 -10.41 -34.09 5.16
C ASP A 474 -9.58 -33.08 5.97
N PHE A 475 -9.95 -31.81 5.87
CA PHE A 475 -9.30 -30.68 6.56
C PHE A 475 -7.79 -30.58 6.29
N GLY A 476 -7.38 -30.71 5.02
CA GLY A 476 -6.00 -30.56 4.58
C GLY A 476 -5.14 -31.81 4.73
N GLY A 477 -5.75 -32.95 5.03
CA GLY A 477 -5.04 -34.25 5.07
C GLY A 477 -4.63 -34.69 3.68
N SER A 478 -5.53 -34.54 2.71
CA SER A 478 -5.28 -34.78 1.29
C SER A 478 -5.88 -33.68 0.41
N TRP A 479 -5.38 -33.54 -0.81
CA TRP A 479 -5.79 -32.48 -1.73
C TRP A 479 -6.10 -33.01 -3.12
N THR A 480 -6.96 -32.32 -3.84
CA THR A 480 -7.36 -32.60 -5.23
C THR A 480 -7.46 -31.30 -6.01
N VAL A 481 -7.12 -31.29 -7.31
CA VAL A 481 -7.29 -30.12 -8.18
C VAL A 481 -8.78 -29.86 -8.41
N LEU A 482 -9.24 -28.62 -8.24
CA LEU A 482 -10.59 -28.23 -8.60
C LEU A 482 -10.69 -28.01 -10.12
N GLY A 483 -11.46 -28.86 -10.77
CA GLY A 483 -11.49 -28.97 -12.23
C GLY A 483 -10.52 -30.07 -12.73
N THR A 484 -9.73 -29.74 -13.71
CA THR A 484 -8.75 -30.67 -14.30
C THR A 484 -7.34 -30.11 -14.26
N VAL A 485 -6.32 -30.96 -14.35
CA VAL A 485 -4.91 -30.55 -14.43
C VAL A 485 -4.62 -29.66 -15.63
N ALA A 486 -5.42 -29.77 -16.71
CA ALA A 486 -5.28 -28.95 -17.90
C ALA A 486 -5.88 -27.54 -17.75
N ASP A 487 -6.77 -27.31 -16.80
CA ASP A 487 -7.43 -26.03 -16.63
C ASP A 487 -6.43 -24.92 -16.22
N ARG A 488 -6.70 -23.73 -16.70
CA ARG A 488 -5.95 -22.51 -16.43
C ARG A 488 -6.92 -21.41 -15.97
N PRO A 489 -7.41 -21.46 -14.73
CA PRO A 489 -8.46 -20.55 -14.25
C PRO A 489 -8.09 -19.06 -14.37
N ALA A 490 -6.83 -18.70 -14.16
CA ALA A 490 -6.30 -17.36 -14.43
C ALA A 490 -4.86 -17.48 -14.95
N PRO A 491 -4.66 -17.64 -16.27
CA PRO A 491 -3.35 -17.94 -16.86
C PRO A 491 -2.29 -16.87 -16.61
N SER A 492 -2.72 -15.60 -16.54
CA SER A 492 -1.85 -14.44 -16.30
C SER A 492 -2.01 -13.89 -14.89
N GLY A 493 -2.74 -14.61 -13.99
CA GLY A 493 -2.92 -14.21 -12.61
C GLY A 493 -1.65 -14.42 -11.79
N ASP A 494 -1.41 -13.50 -10.87
CA ASP A 494 -0.43 -13.62 -9.80
C ASP A 494 -1.16 -14.08 -8.52
N GLU A 495 -0.70 -13.78 -7.33
CA GLU A 495 -1.23 -14.23 -6.04
C GLU A 495 -2.77 -14.33 -5.99
N PRO A 496 -3.31 -15.54 -5.84
CA PRO A 496 -4.75 -15.79 -5.90
C PRO A 496 -5.42 -15.79 -4.53
N LYS A 497 -6.73 -15.56 -4.56
CA LYS A 497 -7.67 -15.76 -3.44
C LYS A 497 -8.89 -16.52 -3.91
N VAL A 498 -9.56 -17.19 -2.99
CA VAL A 498 -10.74 -17.99 -3.30
C VAL A 498 -11.85 -17.74 -2.29
N GLU A 499 -13.10 -17.70 -2.78
CA GLU A 499 -14.31 -17.58 -1.97
C GLU A 499 -15.43 -18.45 -2.56
N GLU A 500 -16.47 -18.75 -1.80
CA GLU A 500 -17.61 -19.56 -2.22
C GLU A 500 -18.91 -18.75 -2.18
N LEU A 501 -19.74 -18.89 -3.22
CA LEU A 501 -21.11 -18.36 -3.27
C LEU A 501 -22.08 -19.34 -2.59
N PRO A 502 -23.31 -18.90 -2.23
CA PRO A 502 -24.29 -19.73 -1.51
C PRO A 502 -24.75 -21.00 -2.25
N ASP A 503 -24.58 -21.06 -3.57
CA ASP A 503 -24.88 -22.26 -4.36
C ASP A 503 -23.68 -23.23 -4.53
N GLY A 504 -22.55 -22.90 -3.88
CA GLY A 504 -21.32 -23.68 -4.00
C GLY A 504 -20.39 -23.25 -5.15
N THR A 505 -20.81 -22.31 -6.00
CA THR A 505 -19.92 -21.75 -7.03
C THR A 505 -18.66 -21.16 -6.40
N VAL A 506 -17.49 -21.55 -6.88
CA VAL A 506 -16.19 -21.10 -6.35
C VAL A 506 -15.69 -19.91 -7.15
N VAL A 507 -15.41 -18.80 -6.46
CA VAL A 507 -14.88 -17.56 -7.04
C VAL A 507 -13.37 -17.53 -6.85
N LEU A 508 -12.63 -17.35 -7.94
CA LEU A 508 -11.20 -17.05 -7.94
C LEU A 508 -11.00 -15.56 -8.18
N SER A 509 -10.25 -14.90 -7.29
CA SER A 509 -9.79 -13.51 -7.44
C SER A 509 -8.27 -13.47 -7.46
N SER A 510 -7.67 -13.02 -8.54
CA SER A 510 -6.22 -13.04 -8.72
C SER A 510 -5.64 -11.66 -8.84
N ARG A 511 -4.45 -11.46 -8.26
CA ARG A 511 -3.66 -10.24 -8.39
C ARG A 511 -3.37 -9.93 -9.85
N LYS A 512 -3.55 -8.66 -10.22
CA LYS A 512 -3.30 -8.08 -11.54
C LYS A 512 -2.95 -6.60 -11.38
N GLY A 513 -2.28 -6.02 -12.36
CA GLY A 513 -2.06 -4.56 -12.39
C GLY A 513 -3.35 -3.78 -12.58
N ALA A 514 -3.59 -2.77 -11.72
CA ALA A 514 -4.72 -1.84 -11.74
C ALA A 514 -6.13 -2.47 -11.64
N GLY A 515 -6.22 -3.75 -11.31
CA GLY A 515 -7.47 -4.50 -11.20
C GLY A 515 -7.28 -5.90 -10.65
N ARG A 516 -8.26 -6.76 -10.88
CA ARG A 516 -8.23 -8.19 -10.52
C ARG A 516 -8.60 -9.03 -11.73
N TYR A 517 -8.10 -10.26 -11.81
CA TYR A 517 -8.72 -11.30 -12.61
C TYR A 517 -9.76 -12.03 -11.76
N PHE A 518 -10.98 -12.15 -12.26
CA PHE A 518 -12.01 -12.98 -11.66
C PHE A 518 -12.34 -14.16 -12.55
N ASN A 519 -12.55 -15.31 -11.95
CA ASN A 519 -13.10 -16.49 -12.61
C ASN A 519 -14.03 -17.25 -11.66
N LEU A 520 -14.95 -18.04 -12.21
CA LEU A 520 -15.91 -18.82 -11.47
C LEU A 520 -15.85 -20.27 -11.88
N PHE A 521 -15.88 -21.17 -10.90
CA PHE A 521 -16.05 -22.59 -11.10
C PHE A 521 -17.47 -22.97 -10.73
N THR A 522 -18.22 -23.50 -11.70
CA THR A 522 -19.60 -23.92 -11.51
C THR A 522 -19.66 -25.44 -11.52
N PHE A 523 -20.23 -26.03 -10.46
CA PHE A 523 -20.47 -27.45 -10.38
C PHE A 523 -21.61 -27.88 -11.31
N LYS A 524 -21.54 -29.11 -11.84
CA LYS A 524 -22.54 -29.65 -12.75
C LYS A 524 -23.83 -30.02 -12.02
N ASP A 525 -23.71 -30.45 -10.77
CA ASP A 525 -24.81 -30.92 -9.95
C ASP A 525 -24.47 -30.81 -8.46
N ASN A 526 -25.43 -31.14 -7.60
CA ASN A 526 -25.33 -31.06 -6.16
C ASN A 526 -24.44 -32.15 -5.52
N THR A 527 -23.77 -32.98 -6.32
CA THR A 527 -22.74 -33.89 -5.79
C THR A 527 -21.41 -33.16 -5.55
N PHE A 528 -21.22 -31.98 -6.14
CA PHE A 528 -20.03 -31.16 -6.02
C PHE A 528 -18.74 -31.88 -6.36
N THR A 529 -18.79 -32.80 -7.31
CA THR A 529 -17.64 -33.61 -7.74
C THR A 529 -17.03 -33.14 -9.03
N ALA A 530 -17.85 -32.68 -9.97
CA ALA A 530 -17.42 -32.23 -11.28
C ALA A 530 -18.01 -30.86 -11.62
N GLY A 531 -17.25 -30.07 -12.37
CA GLY A 531 -17.66 -28.72 -12.77
C GLY A 531 -16.71 -28.16 -13.83
N THR A 532 -16.88 -26.89 -14.14
CA THR A 532 -16.07 -26.21 -15.17
C THR A 532 -15.73 -24.78 -14.73
N TRP A 533 -14.53 -24.36 -15.06
CA TRP A 533 -14.13 -22.97 -14.99
C TRP A 533 -14.67 -22.17 -16.16
N GLY A 534 -15.07 -20.93 -15.91
CA GLY A 534 -15.33 -19.95 -16.95
C GLY A 534 -14.03 -19.44 -17.60
N VAL A 535 -14.15 -18.39 -18.40
CA VAL A 535 -13.00 -17.66 -18.94
C VAL A 535 -12.71 -16.46 -18.03
N ALA A 536 -11.48 -16.37 -17.50
CA ALA A 536 -11.09 -15.30 -16.60
C ALA A 536 -11.34 -13.91 -17.20
N ALA A 537 -11.99 -13.04 -16.46
CA ALA A 537 -12.23 -11.66 -16.83
C ALA A 537 -11.28 -10.72 -16.06
N SER A 538 -10.74 -9.75 -16.76
CA SER A 538 -9.96 -8.66 -16.19
C SER A 538 -10.90 -7.54 -15.75
N SER A 539 -10.94 -7.24 -14.47
CA SER A 539 -11.93 -6.30 -13.92
C SER A 539 -11.77 -4.86 -14.40
N ASN A 540 -10.56 -4.41 -14.69
CA ASN A 540 -10.33 -3.06 -15.22
C ASN A 540 -10.47 -2.94 -16.75
N ASP A 541 -10.79 -4.05 -17.42
CA ASP A 541 -11.00 -4.08 -18.88
C ASP A 541 -12.50 -4.22 -19.23
N VAL A 542 -13.38 -4.24 -18.23
CA VAL A 542 -14.84 -4.31 -18.41
C VAL A 542 -15.50 -3.00 -17.97
N PRO A 543 -16.63 -2.58 -18.60
CA PRO A 543 -17.37 -1.41 -18.14
C PRO A 543 -17.81 -1.56 -16.67
N ASP A 544 -17.70 -0.48 -15.89
CA ASP A 544 -18.05 -0.43 -14.46
C ASP A 544 -17.39 -1.53 -13.61
N GLY A 545 -16.22 -1.99 -14.05
CA GLY A 545 -15.47 -3.02 -13.35
C GLY A 545 -14.62 -2.46 -12.21
N LEU A 546 -14.16 -3.36 -11.34
CA LEU A 546 -13.25 -3.02 -10.26
C LEU A 546 -11.93 -2.50 -10.85
N SER A 547 -11.67 -1.23 -10.68
CA SER A 547 -10.46 -0.56 -11.14
C SER A 547 -9.91 0.35 -10.05
N PHE A 548 -8.59 0.41 -9.95
CA PHE A 548 -7.89 1.22 -8.97
C PHE A 548 -6.57 1.75 -9.55
N GLY A 549 -5.78 2.47 -8.74
CA GLY A 549 -4.52 3.07 -9.19
C GLY A 549 -3.51 2.06 -9.72
N ALA A 550 -2.50 2.55 -10.44
CA ALA A 550 -1.47 1.71 -11.05
C ALA A 550 -0.62 1.01 -9.99
N ASN A 551 -1.05 -0.15 -9.55
CA ASN A 551 -0.31 -1.06 -8.67
C ASN A 551 -0.64 -2.51 -8.99
N SER A 552 0.20 -3.43 -8.47
CA SER A 552 -0.05 -4.86 -8.51
C SER A 552 0.27 -5.41 -7.12
N THR A 553 -0.78 -5.70 -6.35
CA THR A 553 -0.66 -6.16 -4.96
C THR A 553 -1.81 -7.10 -4.64
N ASN A 554 -1.58 -8.01 -3.70
CA ASN A 554 -2.62 -8.91 -3.26
C ASN A 554 -3.60 -8.23 -2.30
N GLY A 555 -4.80 -8.79 -2.21
CA GLY A 555 -5.87 -8.40 -1.28
C GLY A 555 -6.83 -9.57 -1.09
N GLU A 556 -7.74 -9.49 -0.16
CA GLU A 556 -8.66 -10.57 0.18
C GLU A 556 -10.02 -10.40 -0.47
N ILE A 557 -10.68 -11.53 -0.78
CA ILE A 557 -12.10 -11.59 -1.17
C ILE A 557 -12.88 -12.33 -0.09
N MET A 558 -14.07 -11.82 0.27
CA MET A 558 -14.90 -12.43 1.32
C MET A 558 -16.38 -12.15 1.09
N LEU A 559 -17.21 -13.18 1.19
CA LEU A 559 -18.67 -13.06 1.18
C LEU A 559 -19.21 -12.90 2.60
N VAL A 560 -20.06 -11.90 2.82
CA VAL A 560 -20.71 -11.62 4.10
C VAL A 560 -22.23 -11.48 3.95
N ARG A 561 -22.96 -11.90 4.98
CA ARG A 561 -24.40 -11.67 5.09
C ARG A 561 -24.67 -10.26 5.60
N ALA A 562 -25.58 -9.55 4.94
CA ALA A 562 -25.90 -8.16 5.27
C ALA A 562 -27.39 -7.87 5.20
N ILE A 563 -27.78 -6.71 5.72
CA ILE A 563 -29.11 -6.12 5.55
C ILE A 563 -28.93 -4.77 4.86
N ARG A 564 -29.61 -4.57 3.74
CA ARG A 564 -29.67 -3.28 3.07
C ARG A 564 -30.52 -2.32 3.90
N LYS A 565 -29.93 -1.22 4.37
CA LYS A 565 -30.60 -0.32 5.31
C LYS A 565 -31.76 0.48 4.69
N ALA A 566 -31.76 0.66 3.36
CA ALA A 566 -32.79 1.40 2.67
C ALA A 566 -34.16 0.75 2.74
N ASP A 567 -34.24 -0.57 2.78
CA ASP A 567 -35.48 -1.35 2.70
C ASP A 567 -35.54 -2.57 3.65
N GLY A 568 -34.46 -2.81 4.41
CA GLY A 568 -34.38 -3.93 5.37
C GLY A 568 -34.20 -5.30 4.72
N VAL A 569 -33.89 -5.37 3.42
CA VAL A 569 -33.74 -6.64 2.70
C VAL A 569 -32.44 -7.32 3.09
N LYS A 570 -32.49 -8.61 3.42
CA LYS A 570 -31.33 -9.45 3.64
C LYS A 570 -30.68 -9.77 2.28
N CYS A 571 -29.37 -9.57 2.21
CA CYS A 571 -28.59 -9.78 1.00
C CYS A 571 -27.19 -10.31 1.34
N ASP A 572 -26.44 -10.68 0.33
CA ASP A 572 -25.03 -11.00 0.44
C ASP A 572 -24.20 -9.86 -0.15
N LEU A 573 -23.12 -9.51 0.51
CA LEU A 573 -22.10 -8.59 -0.01
C LEU A 573 -20.83 -9.37 -0.27
N MET A 574 -20.27 -9.21 -1.47
CA MET A 574 -18.90 -9.61 -1.76
C MET A 574 -17.99 -8.43 -1.46
N LEU A 575 -17.00 -8.62 -0.60
CA LEU A 575 -15.97 -7.66 -0.25
C LEU A 575 -14.68 -8.00 -0.98
N GLN A 576 -13.92 -6.98 -1.44
CA GLN A 576 -12.59 -7.14 -2.01
C GLN A 576 -11.69 -6.03 -1.48
N SER A 577 -10.64 -6.38 -0.77
CA SER A 577 -9.63 -5.41 -0.34
C SER A 577 -8.50 -5.28 -1.35
N VAL A 578 -8.00 -4.07 -1.56
CA VAL A 578 -6.86 -3.75 -2.44
C VAL A 578 -6.23 -2.43 -2.03
N PRO A 579 -4.92 -2.19 -2.29
CA PRO A 579 -4.38 -0.84 -2.36
C PRO A 579 -5.01 -0.10 -3.53
N ALA A 580 -5.74 0.99 -3.26
CA ALA A 580 -6.51 1.71 -4.29
C ALA A 580 -5.73 2.83 -4.98
N GLY A 581 -4.55 3.19 -4.46
CA GLY A 581 -3.70 4.27 -4.97
C GLY A 581 -2.70 3.83 -6.04
N ASN A 582 -1.91 4.78 -6.53
CA ASN A 582 -0.76 4.50 -7.39
C ASN A 582 0.40 3.94 -6.55
N GLY A 583 0.92 2.78 -6.95
CA GLY A 583 1.85 2.03 -6.12
C GLY A 583 1.15 1.33 -4.95
N ARG A 584 1.92 0.87 -3.98
CA ARG A 584 1.40 0.16 -2.79
C ARG A 584 0.99 1.18 -1.73
N ARG A 585 -0.21 1.75 -1.89
CA ARG A 585 -0.77 2.73 -0.97
C ARG A 585 -2.29 2.80 -1.02
N ASP A 586 -2.89 3.48 -0.07
CA ASP A 586 -4.31 3.80 -0.03
C ASP A 586 -5.18 2.54 0.04
N VAL A 587 -4.85 1.59 0.94
CA VAL A 587 -5.63 0.36 1.08
C VAL A 587 -7.10 0.67 1.36
N ALA A 588 -7.98 0.00 0.62
CA ALA A 588 -9.42 0.19 0.69
C ALA A 588 -10.15 -1.14 0.55
N ILE A 589 -11.39 -1.18 0.98
CA ILE A 589 -12.31 -2.30 0.77
C ILE A 589 -13.39 -1.86 -0.21
N TYR A 590 -13.51 -2.59 -1.31
CA TYR A 590 -14.61 -2.48 -2.25
C TYR A 590 -15.69 -3.51 -1.91
N TYR A 591 -16.92 -3.22 -2.27
CA TYR A 591 -18.03 -4.13 -2.04
C TYR A 591 -18.96 -4.21 -3.25
N LYS A 592 -19.68 -5.32 -3.35
CA LYS A 592 -20.69 -5.56 -4.37
C LYS A 592 -21.84 -6.34 -3.76
N GLU A 593 -23.08 -5.84 -3.90
CA GLU A 593 -24.26 -6.62 -3.56
C GLU A 593 -24.44 -7.75 -4.56
N MET A 594 -24.61 -8.97 -4.05
CA MET A 594 -24.79 -10.16 -4.86
C MET A 594 -26.26 -10.40 -5.15
N THR A 595 -26.54 -10.81 -6.38
CA THR A 595 -27.87 -11.22 -6.83
C THR A 595 -27.82 -12.66 -7.36
N TYR A 596 -28.92 -13.36 -7.27
CA TYR A 596 -29.00 -14.77 -7.66
C TYR A 596 -30.25 -15.00 -8.51
N ASN A 597 -30.30 -16.13 -9.22
CA ASN A 597 -31.51 -16.60 -9.86
C ASN A 597 -32.63 -16.85 -8.83
N ALA A 598 -33.85 -16.98 -9.28
CA ALA A 598 -35.03 -17.22 -8.37
C ALA A 598 -34.87 -18.52 -7.56
N ASP A 599 -34.11 -19.48 -8.02
CA ASP A 599 -33.80 -20.74 -7.34
C ASP A 599 -32.56 -20.65 -6.44
N GLY A 600 -31.95 -19.46 -6.30
CA GLY A 600 -30.80 -19.21 -5.48
C GLY A 600 -29.45 -19.54 -6.15
N THR A 601 -29.45 -20.00 -7.39
CA THR A 601 -28.22 -20.32 -8.11
C THR A 601 -27.50 -19.07 -8.62
N ASN A 602 -26.20 -19.18 -8.85
CA ASN A 602 -25.36 -18.12 -9.42
C ASN A 602 -25.85 -17.68 -10.80
N LEU A 603 -25.96 -16.37 -11.00
CA LEU A 603 -26.28 -15.79 -12.31
C LEU A 603 -25.07 -15.12 -12.99
N TYR A 604 -23.91 -15.08 -12.32
CA TYR A 604 -22.75 -14.37 -12.84
C TYR A 604 -21.92 -15.23 -13.79
N THR A 605 -21.43 -14.58 -14.84
CA THR A 605 -20.24 -14.98 -15.58
C THR A 605 -19.03 -14.25 -14.98
N PRO A 606 -17.78 -14.65 -15.27
CA PRO A 606 -16.61 -13.88 -14.81
C PRO A 606 -16.65 -12.41 -15.21
N ILE A 607 -17.19 -12.07 -16.38
CA ILE A 607 -17.34 -10.68 -16.85
C ILE A 607 -18.33 -9.91 -15.95
N THR A 608 -19.54 -10.42 -15.78
CA THR A 608 -20.57 -9.73 -14.98
C THR A 608 -20.25 -9.72 -13.49
N PHE A 609 -19.50 -10.71 -13.00
CA PHE A 609 -18.96 -10.68 -11.63
C PHE A 609 -17.93 -9.55 -11.46
N SER A 610 -17.12 -9.29 -12.47
CA SER A 610 -16.12 -8.21 -12.45
C SER A 610 -16.71 -6.80 -12.41
N GLN A 611 -18.00 -6.63 -12.74
CA GLN A 611 -18.72 -5.35 -12.81
C GLN A 611 -19.48 -5.01 -11.52
N GLY A 612 -19.88 -3.75 -11.37
CA GLY A 612 -20.79 -3.30 -10.31
C GLY A 612 -20.16 -3.25 -8.92
N TRP A 613 -18.85 -3.03 -8.83
CA TRP A 613 -18.14 -2.84 -7.57
C TRP A 613 -18.20 -1.37 -7.11
N ALA A 614 -18.58 -1.14 -5.88
CA ALA A 614 -18.53 0.16 -5.24
C ALA A 614 -17.28 0.27 -4.35
N LYS A 615 -16.62 1.43 -4.35
CA LYS A 615 -15.58 1.70 -3.36
C LYS A 615 -16.23 1.97 -2.02
N GLY A 616 -15.87 1.17 -1.02
CA GLY A 616 -16.26 1.35 0.36
C GLY A 616 -15.25 2.17 1.15
N ILE A 617 -14.95 1.74 2.37
CA ILE A 617 -14.00 2.44 3.23
C ILE A 617 -12.58 2.43 2.63
N GLN A 618 -11.95 3.58 2.64
CA GLN A 618 -10.50 3.67 2.52
C GLN A 618 -9.91 3.62 3.92
N VAL A 619 -9.14 2.58 4.20
CA VAL A 619 -8.59 2.30 5.54
C VAL A 619 -7.28 3.04 5.78
N SER A 620 -6.49 3.26 4.74
CA SER A 620 -5.22 3.99 4.82
C SER A 620 -5.11 5.02 3.70
N ASP A 621 -4.45 6.15 3.94
CA ASP A 621 -4.09 7.17 2.95
C ASP A 621 -2.58 7.26 2.73
N ARG A 622 -1.84 6.24 3.15
CA ARG A 622 -0.37 6.17 3.08
C ARG A 622 0.09 4.88 2.40
N GLY A 623 1.40 4.65 2.39
CA GLY A 623 1.96 3.38 1.96
C GLY A 623 1.29 2.23 2.68
N SER A 624 0.67 1.33 1.93
CA SER A 624 -0.05 0.15 2.43
C SER A 624 -0.12 -0.89 1.32
N ALA A 625 -0.11 -2.17 1.67
CA ALA A 625 0.06 -3.20 0.67
C ALA A 625 -0.91 -4.38 0.89
N TYR A 626 -0.39 -5.50 1.35
CA TYR A 626 -1.19 -6.73 1.50
C TYR A 626 -2.25 -6.59 2.59
N SER A 627 -3.36 -7.26 2.39
CA SER A 627 -4.48 -7.26 3.33
C SER A 627 -5.27 -8.56 3.28
N THR A 628 -5.91 -8.89 4.39
CA THR A 628 -6.75 -10.08 4.55
C THR A 628 -7.92 -9.79 5.49
N MET A 629 -8.97 -10.58 5.43
CA MET A 629 -10.21 -10.38 6.18
C MET A 629 -10.75 -11.69 6.76
N ALA A 630 -11.29 -11.62 7.97
CA ALA A 630 -12.09 -12.70 8.55
C ALA A 630 -13.30 -12.13 9.26
N MET A 631 -14.44 -12.79 9.13
CA MET A 631 -15.66 -12.46 9.91
C MET A 631 -15.45 -12.86 11.36
N GLN A 632 -15.77 -11.99 12.28
CA GLN A 632 -15.68 -12.24 13.72
C GLN A 632 -17.03 -12.63 14.31
N LYS A 633 -17.02 -13.23 15.49
CA LYS A 633 -18.25 -13.67 16.17
C LYS A 633 -19.09 -12.50 16.70
N ASP A 634 -18.52 -11.32 16.86
CA ASP A 634 -19.22 -10.09 17.23
C ASP A 634 -19.84 -9.35 16.04
N GLY A 635 -19.77 -9.91 14.83
CA GLY A 635 -20.32 -9.34 13.61
C GLY A 635 -19.43 -8.31 12.92
N ARG A 636 -18.24 -8.04 13.43
CA ARG A 636 -17.25 -7.19 12.76
C ARG A 636 -16.39 -7.98 11.78
N VAL A 637 -15.84 -7.30 10.81
CA VAL A 637 -14.80 -7.81 9.92
C VAL A 637 -13.44 -7.50 10.55
N GLY A 638 -12.73 -8.53 10.97
CA GLY A 638 -11.32 -8.41 11.34
C GLY A 638 -10.49 -8.17 10.09
N PHE A 639 -10.04 -6.94 9.88
CA PHE A 639 -9.22 -6.54 8.75
C PHE A 639 -7.77 -6.42 9.18
N LEU A 640 -6.89 -7.21 8.57
CA LEU A 640 -5.46 -7.22 8.87
C LEU A 640 -4.69 -6.77 7.64
N TYR A 641 -3.85 -5.72 7.77
CA TYR A 641 -3.21 -5.12 6.61
C TYR A 641 -1.83 -4.54 6.91
N GLU A 642 -1.03 -4.39 5.87
CA GLU A 642 0.28 -3.74 5.91
C GLU A 642 0.15 -2.23 5.76
N GLU A 643 0.84 -1.47 6.62
CA GLU A 643 0.89 -0.01 6.57
C GLU A 643 2.27 0.52 6.97
N GLU A 644 2.74 1.59 6.31
CA GLU A 644 3.92 2.35 6.75
C GLU A 644 3.77 2.86 8.20
N PRO A 645 4.85 3.10 8.94
CA PRO A 645 6.23 3.40 8.50
C PRO A 645 7.20 2.21 8.58
N GLY A 646 8.42 2.43 8.09
CA GLY A 646 9.59 1.60 8.36
C GLY A 646 9.65 0.23 7.66
N GLY A 647 9.17 0.14 6.45
CA GLY A 647 8.85 -1.10 5.77
C GLY A 647 7.34 -1.28 5.85
N TYR A 648 6.83 -2.20 6.64
CA TYR A 648 5.41 -2.22 6.98
C TYR A 648 5.22 -2.65 8.43
N CYS A 649 4.21 -2.08 9.08
CA CYS A 649 3.60 -2.62 10.29
C CYS A 649 2.39 -3.47 9.86
N ILE A 650 2.01 -4.43 10.67
CA ILE A 650 0.75 -5.15 10.47
C ILE A 650 -0.28 -4.59 11.45
N VAL A 651 -1.33 -4.02 10.89
CA VAL A 651 -2.40 -3.34 11.63
C VAL A 651 -3.67 -4.17 11.56
N TYR A 652 -4.29 -4.36 12.70
CA TYR A 652 -5.62 -4.94 12.84
C TYR A 652 -6.66 -3.83 13.00
N ALA A 653 -7.70 -3.85 12.17
CA ALA A 653 -8.83 -2.95 12.19
C ALA A 653 -10.14 -3.76 12.27
N PRO A 654 -10.85 -3.76 13.41
CA PRO A 654 -12.19 -4.34 13.50
C PRO A 654 -13.22 -3.38 12.88
N LEU A 655 -13.72 -3.72 11.70
CA LEU A 655 -14.61 -2.87 10.91
C LEU A 655 -16.04 -3.42 10.92
N THR A 656 -17.01 -2.55 11.11
CA THR A 656 -18.41 -2.89 10.90
C THR A 656 -18.76 -2.87 9.41
N ILE A 657 -19.82 -3.57 9.01
CA ILE A 657 -20.33 -3.50 7.63
C ILE A 657 -20.83 -2.08 7.31
N GLU A 658 -21.38 -1.39 8.29
CA GLU A 658 -21.75 0.03 8.17
C GLU A 658 -20.57 0.92 7.80
N GLU A 659 -19.45 0.78 8.49
CA GLU A 659 -18.22 1.55 8.18
C GLU A 659 -17.71 1.21 6.80
N ILE A 660 -17.65 -0.09 6.46
CA ILE A 660 -17.17 -0.53 5.14
C ILE A 660 -18.02 0.05 4.02
N THR A 661 -19.34 0.15 4.22
CA THR A 661 -20.29 0.54 3.17
C THR A 661 -20.81 1.97 3.32
N SER A 662 -20.17 2.80 4.16
CA SER A 662 -20.61 4.17 4.46
C SER A 662 -22.08 4.27 4.88
N GLY A 663 -22.52 3.31 5.67
CA GLY A 663 -23.86 3.25 6.24
C GLY A 663 -24.95 2.64 5.34
N ALA A 664 -24.60 2.14 4.15
CA ALA A 664 -25.57 1.58 3.22
C ALA A 664 -26.13 0.21 3.66
N TYR A 665 -25.30 -0.58 4.36
CA TYR A 665 -25.64 -1.92 4.84
C TYR A 665 -25.28 -2.11 6.30
N ALA A 666 -25.92 -3.05 6.96
CA ALA A 666 -25.60 -3.53 8.30
C ALA A 666 -25.31 -5.04 8.26
N VAL A 667 -24.62 -5.57 9.28
CA VAL A 667 -24.44 -7.01 9.41
C VAL A 667 -25.79 -7.69 9.62
N ALA A 668 -26.03 -8.81 8.95
CA ALA A 668 -27.21 -9.63 9.23
C ALA A 668 -26.97 -10.46 10.50
N PRO A 669 -27.98 -10.55 11.39
CA PRO A 669 -27.93 -11.37 12.59
C PRO A 669 -27.88 -12.87 12.28
#